data_6972633b8ef6f3101bc723cd0f7274ce
#
_entry.id   6972633b8ef6f3101bc723cd0f7274ce
#
_cell.length_a   1.000
_cell.length_b   1.000
_cell.length_c   1.000
_cell.angle_alpha   90.00
_cell.angle_beta   90.00
_cell.angle_gamma   90.00
#
_symmetry.space_group_name_H-M   'P 1'
#
loop_
_entity.id
_entity.type
_entity.pdbx_description
1 polymer ?
#
loop_
_entity_poly.entity_id
_entity_poly.type
_entity_poly.pdbx_seq_one_letter_code
_entity_poly.pdbx_strand_id
1 'polypeptide(L)'
;MRHLSFLFALLLCMTSPFISLANDPDTALGIINGKVVDDASNQPVAYAAVVIKSEDGTKTITGGITTEDGNFEIKKLPDGTFIFEVQFIGYKTYSQKLIIAKGKRNLNLGTVILEEETKELEGVEVVAERTTIEQRVDRKVINVGKDLTTAGASAADIMNNIPSVNVDAQTGDISLRGNSNVRVMVDGKLSNVPVAQLLKQIPSTSIKSIELITNPSAKYNPEGMSGIINIVLHKNANIGFNGNINMGLTKGIEAKFNSSVDLNYRNGKFNFYGNYGNNIGKWVNDGSILRVEENSRQKFDFFNNNKSHLYKLGVDFYLNDKNTISFFTNQNIYDGKGDGKTQVTYFNNPSRNVTQLFFDDSNNRSEQYNFDYKLDFNKEGHNIELEVDHNLFESEQDADFSSTGASTFPNYMDFVDTDRTQTTANLDYVNPLDSISKLELGLQSRNFETKVDYSSTGQSFNSNGDLVPTPSTKFVYDMDIYSAYATFGQSYEKWSYQMGVRIEDVQVKADTNAVRAFTDKYTEIYPSGFVTYKPNEKDQLQISYSRRVDRPGLQQVNPIREFATPLLSAFGNPNLVPQFTSSYEVNYTKRIKNGSVTGGVFYRSITDEINRAIYIDRLDLNKTILTFDNFDNTSAYGVELSTNYKPIKWWSINGSFDLFSQTQRGLTETLNTTDPNPTEDDIVEEKVKVDNTAWNLRMNNSFTVTKKLTLQAFGFYRGRNKSIQFDANPMYFVNLGARYSFAEGKGTLSFNYNDIFNTMRFAFEGSYPYAQEGSFNWESNNVYVGMSYRFGSGKNRAKSRKRRDNNTKQGGGGIL
;
A
#
# COMPACT_ATOMS: atom_id res chain seq x y z
N MET A 1 -30.93 -19.41 52.21
CA MET A 1 -30.32 -20.74 52.42
C MET A 1 -31.44 -21.79 52.44
N ARG A 2 -32.01 -22.14 51.28
CA ARG A 2 -33.03 -23.21 51.20
C ARG A 2 -33.31 -23.62 49.75
N HIS A 3 -32.35 -23.64 48.87
CA HIS A 3 -32.45 -24.12 47.46
C HIS A 3 -31.19 -24.76 46.89
N LEU A 4 -30.21 -25.14 47.78
CA LEU A 4 -28.96 -25.77 47.33
C LEU A 4 -28.92 -27.31 47.64
N SER A 5 -29.96 -27.87 48.21
CA SER A 5 -30.01 -29.26 48.65
C SER A 5 -30.75 -30.21 47.67
N PHE A 6 -31.35 -29.71 46.59
CA PHE A 6 -32.10 -30.51 45.62
C PHE A 6 -31.31 -30.93 44.36
N LEU A 7 -30.15 -30.29 44.14
CA LEU A 7 -29.29 -30.58 42.98
C LEU A 7 -28.26 -31.71 43.24
N PHE A 8 -28.06 -32.11 44.53
CA PHE A 8 -27.14 -33.16 44.91
C PHE A 8 -27.79 -34.55 45.05
N ALA A 9 -29.12 -34.65 45.06
CA ALA A 9 -29.87 -35.90 45.13
C ALA A 9 -30.21 -36.53 43.77
N LEU A 10 -30.05 -35.77 42.67
CA LEU A 10 -30.32 -36.29 41.29
C LEU A 10 -29.08 -36.89 40.62
N LEU A 11 -27.87 -36.74 41.17
CA LEU A 11 -26.61 -37.24 40.63
C LEU A 11 -26.19 -38.61 41.21
N LEU A 12 -26.94 -39.18 42.14
CA LEU A 12 -26.58 -40.45 42.84
C LEU A 12 -27.41 -41.66 42.43
N CYS A 13 -28.32 -41.55 41.44
CA CYS A 13 -29.18 -42.65 41.02
C CYS A 13 -28.86 -43.24 39.65
N MET A 14 -27.69 -42.96 39.03
CA MET A 14 -27.30 -43.58 37.75
C MET A 14 -25.99 -44.35 37.81
N THR A 15 -25.70 -45.08 38.88
CA THR A 15 -24.63 -46.09 38.89
C THR A 15 -25.15 -47.40 39.45
N SER A 16 -25.87 -48.15 38.63
CA SER A 16 -26.09 -49.58 38.83
C SER A 16 -25.33 -50.35 37.77
N PRO A 17 -24.36 -51.18 38.09
CA PRO A 17 -23.72 -52.04 37.12
C PRO A 17 -24.66 -53.24 36.76
N PHE A 18 -25.17 -53.29 35.54
CA PHE A 18 -25.68 -54.53 34.99
C PHE A 18 -24.47 -55.39 34.62
N ILE A 19 -24.20 -56.41 35.46
CA ILE A 19 -23.33 -57.54 35.10
C ILE A 19 -24.18 -58.46 34.25
N SER A 20 -23.96 -58.44 32.94
CA SER A 20 -24.40 -59.43 32.02
C SER A 20 -23.23 -60.38 31.77
N LEU A 21 -23.34 -61.62 32.38
CA LEU A 21 -22.48 -62.71 32.04
C LEU A 21 -22.99 -63.30 30.72
N ALA A 22 -22.38 -62.92 29.60
CA ALA A 22 -22.43 -63.64 28.35
C ALA A 22 -21.08 -64.32 28.17
N ASN A 23 -21.05 -65.61 28.36
CA ASN A 23 -20.00 -66.50 27.89
C ASN A 23 -20.06 -66.53 26.37
N ASP A 24 -19.10 -65.91 25.71
CA ASP A 24 -18.87 -66.05 24.30
C ASP A 24 -17.57 -66.85 24.06
N PRO A 25 -17.58 -67.92 23.20
CA PRO A 25 -16.40 -68.72 23.02
C PRO A 25 -15.28 -67.96 22.34
N ASP A 26 -14.15 -68.09 22.96
CA ASP A 26 -12.75 -67.71 22.61
C ASP A 26 -12.48 -67.33 21.13
N THR A 27 -12.90 -66.14 20.70
CA THR A 27 -12.46 -65.58 19.44
C THR A 27 -11.34 -64.48 19.79
N ALA A 28 -10.15 -65.03 20.11
CA ALA A 28 -8.98 -64.12 20.25
C ALA A 28 -8.73 -63.43 18.91
N LEU A 29 -9.02 -62.11 18.85
CA LEU A 29 -8.89 -61.26 17.66
C LEU A 29 -7.44 -60.77 17.52
N GLY A 30 -6.97 -60.61 16.27
CA GLY A 30 -5.62 -60.15 15.93
C GLY A 30 -5.38 -58.70 16.28
N ILE A 31 -4.11 -58.37 16.54
CA ILE A 31 -3.61 -56.99 16.77
C ILE A 31 -2.41 -56.76 15.82
N ILE A 32 -2.37 -55.59 15.20
CA ILE A 32 -1.26 -55.12 14.38
C ILE A 32 -0.76 -53.81 14.98
N ASN A 33 0.55 -53.70 15.23
CA ASN A 33 1.19 -52.49 15.71
C ASN A 33 2.50 -52.20 14.95
N GLY A 34 2.97 -50.94 15.03
CA GLY A 34 4.20 -50.49 14.39
C GLY A 34 4.38 -48.98 14.51
N LYS A 35 5.40 -48.48 13.85
CA LYS A 35 5.72 -47.05 13.80
C LYS A 35 5.89 -46.60 12.35
N VAL A 36 5.33 -45.46 11.96
CA VAL A 36 5.47 -44.86 10.63
C VAL A 36 6.47 -43.72 10.69
N VAL A 37 7.46 -43.74 9.78
CA VAL A 37 8.48 -42.67 9.66
C VAL A 37 8.63 -42.24 8.20
N ASP A 38 9.13 -41.03 8.02
CA ASP A 38 9.49 -40.45 6.74
C ASP A 38 10.85 -41.00 6.26
N ASP A 39 11.00 -41.36 5.01
CA ASP A 39 12.20 -41.94 4.43
C ASP A 39 13.40 -40.97 4.44
N ALA A 40 13.16 -39.70 4.12
CA ALA A 40 14.24 -38.70 3.98
C ALA A 40 14.74 -38.17 5.33
N SER A 41 13.84 -37.92 6.29
CA SER A 41 14.14 -37.28 7.58
C SER A 41 14.23 -38.28 8.74
N ASN A 42 13.76 -39.52 8.57
CA ASN A 42 13.57 -40.55 9.60
C ASN A 42 12.74 -40.06 10.83
N GLN A 43 11.93 -39.00 10.62
CA GLN A 43 11.03 -38.42 11.62
C GLN A 43 9.68 -39.20 11.64
N PRO A 44 9.02 -39.31 12.80
CA PRO A 44 7.71 -39.93 12.89
C PRO A 44 6.65 -39.19 12.06
N VAL A 45 5.85 -39.90 11.29
CA VAL A 45 4.71 -39.33 10.56
C VAL A 45 3.45 -39.44 11.42
N ALA A 46 3.08 -38.29 12.02
CA ALA A 46 1.90 -38.18 12.87
C ALA A 46 0.61 -38.16 12.03
N TYR A 47 -0.47 -38.78 12.56
CA TYR A 47 -1.82 -38.72 11.97
C TYR A 47 -1.93 -39.31 10.56
N ALA A 48 -1.01 -40.19 10.15
CA ALA A 48 -1.15 -40.96 8.93
C ALA A 48 -2.31 -41.97 9.06
N ALA A 49 -3.14 -42.10 8.02
CA ALA A 49 -4.22 -43.04 7.99
C ALA A 49 -3.69 -44.48 7.78
N VAL A 50 -3.96 -45.35 8.72
CA VAL A 50 -3.65 -46.79 8.65
C VAL A 50 -4.93 -47.55 8.34
N VAL A 51 -4.98 -48.23 7.21
CA VAL A 51 -6.22 -48.90 6.70
C VAL A 51 -5.96 -50.39 6.47
N ILE A 52 -6.88 -51.24 6.93
CA ILE A 52 -6.88 -52.68 6.67
C ILE A 52 -8.02 -52.96 5.68
N LYS A 53 -7.67 -53.52 4.55
CA LYS A 53 -8.61 -53.90 3.49
C LYS A 53 -8.75 -55.43 3.35
N SER A 54 -9.83 -55.86 2.72
CA SER A 54 -10.00 -57.25 2.29
C SER A 54 -8.88 -57.69 1.35
N GLU A 55 -8.65 -58.99 1.20
CA GLU A 55 -7.59 -59.55 0.35
C GLU A 55 -7.65 -59.07 -1.11
N ASP A 56 -8.84 -58.79 -1.62
CA ASP A 56 -9.08 -58.24 -2.96
C ASP A 56 -8.93 -56.72 -3.05
N GLY A 57 -8.63 -56.04 -1.92
CA GLY A 57 -8.47 -54.59 -1.84
C GLY A 57 -9.74 -53.73 -1.97
N THR A 58 -10.90 -54.38 -2.16
CA THR A 58 -12.17 -53.70 -2.49
C THR A 58 -12.89 -53.11 -1.29
N LYS A 59 -12.77 -53.74 -0.10
CA LYS A 59 -13.52 -53.38 1.11
C LYS A 59 -12.57 -53.00 2.27
N THR A 60 -12.79 -51.84 2.89
CA THR A 60 -12.13 -51.48 4.15
C THR A 60 -12.76 -52.27 5.30
N ILE A 61 -11.94 -52.99 6.05
CA ILE A 61 -12.33 -53.81 7.21
C ILE A 61 -12.29 -52.97 8.47
N THR A 62 -11.17 -52.31 8.70
CA THR A 62 -10.94 -51.40 9.85
C THR A 62 -9.76 -50.46 9.56
N GLY A 63 -9.51 -49.52 10.45
CA GLY A 63 -8.37 -48.60 10.34
C GLY A 63 -8.19 -47.75 11.59
N GLY A 64 -7.17 -46.94 11.57
CA GLY A 64 -6.81 -45.99 12.62
C GLY A 64 -5.91 -44.90 12.07
N ILE A 65 -5.37 -44.08 12.95
CA ILE A 65 -4.38 -43.05 12.63
C ILE A 65 -3.15 -43.22 13.52
N THR A 66 -1.98 -42.82 13.04
CA THR A 66 -0.77 -42.81 13.85
C THR A 66 -0.83 -41.72 14.93
N THR A 67 -0.20 -41.95 16.07
CA THR A 67 -0.03 -40.95 17.14
C THR A 67 0.98 -39.86 16.75
N GLU A 68 1.18 -38.84 17.60
CA GLU A 68 2.22 -37.82 17.40
C GLU A 68 3.64 -38.39 17.24
N ASP A 69 3.93 -39.52 17.90
CA ASP A 69 5.20 -40.23 17.77
C ASP A 69 5.24 -41.22 16.59
N GLY A 70 4.23 -41.20 15.72
CA GLY A 70 4.12 -42.06 14.54
C GLY A 70 3.67 -43.47 14.84
N ASN A 71 3.34 -43.86 16.10
CA ASN A 71 2.95 -45.21 16.45
C ASN A 71 1.49 -45.46 16.07
N PHE A 72 1.18 -46.72 15.69
CA PHE A 72 -0.19 -47.17 15.44
C PHE A 72 -0.47 -48.52 16.08
N GLU A 73 -1.73 -48.78 16.43
CA GLU A 73 -2.23 -50.07 16.91
C GLU A 73 -3.64 -50.30 16.38
N ILE A 74 -3.81 -51.37 15.59
CA ILE A 74 -5.11 -51.79 15.06
C ILE A 74 -5.51 -53.11 15.73
N LYS A 75 -6.68 -53.15 16.40
CA LYS A 75 -7.21 -54.26 17.18
C LYS A 75 -8.41 -54.88 16.51
N LYS A 76 -8.81 -56.07 17.01
CA LYS A 76 -10.04 -56.79 16.65
C LYS A 76 -10.08 -57.30 15.20
N LEU A 77 -8.94 -57.75 14.69
CA LEU A 77 -8.86 -58.34 13.37
C LEU A 77 -9.19 -59.83 13.41
N PRO A 78 -10.10 -60.33 12.58
CA PRO A 78 -10.36 -61.78 12.48
C PRO A 78 -9.18 -62.52 11.82
N ASP A 79 -9.15 -63.85 11.97
CA ASP A 79 -8.17 -64.64 11.20
C ASP A 79 -8.47 -64.50 9.69
N GLY A 80 -7.46 -64.27 8.86
CA GLY A 80 -7.61 -64.05 7.43
C GLY A 80 -6.40 -63.36 6.79
N THR A 81 -6.49 -63.14 5.49
CA THR A 81 -5.51 -62.39 4.70
C THR A 81 -6.04 -60.99 4.43
N PHE A 82 -5.20 -60.02 4.66
CA PHE A 82 -5.57 -58.59 4.54
C PHE A 82 -4.51 -57.83 3.76
N ILE A 83 -4.92 -56.68 3.21
CA ILE A 83 -4.01 -55.66 2.70
C ILE A 83 -3.94 -54.55 3.76
N PHE A 84 -2.74 -54.33 4.28
CA PHE A 84 -2.38 -53.20 5.17
C PHE A 84 -1.91 -52.04 4.31
N GLU A 85 -2.52 -50.89 4.46
CA GLU A 85 -2.11 -49.66 3.78
C GLU A 85 -1.87 -48.55 4.79
N VAL A 86 -0.84 -47.72 4.53
CA VAL A 86 -0.62 -46.47 5.20
C VAL A 86 -0.67 -45.36 4.17
N GLN A 87 -1.53 -44.37 4.42
CA GLN A 87 -1.77 -43.26 3.52
C GLN A 87 -1.54 -41.94 4.26
N PHE A 88 -0.77 -41.07 3.68
CA PHE A 88 -0.58 -39.69 4.19
C PHE A 88 -0.42 -38.75 3.02
N ILE A 89 -0.94 -37.49 3.17
CA ILE A 89 -0.92 -36.51 2.09
C ILE A 89 0.55 -36.13 1.76
N GLY A 90 0.94 -36.34 0.51
CA GLY A 90 2.29 -36.07 0.02
C GLY A 90 3.23 -37.26 0.05
N TYR A 91 2.75 -38.45 0.43
CA TYR A 91 3.53 -39.70 0.44
C TYR A 91 2.91 -40.73 -0.49
N LYS A 92 3.76 -41.61 -1.04
CA LYS A 92 3.27 -42.82 -1.74
C LYS A 92 2.54 -43.71 -0.75
N THR A 93 1.40 -44.22 -1.14
CA THR A 93 0.68 -45.22 -0.33
C THR A 93 1.57 -46.42 -0.10
N TYR A 94 1.90 -46.71 1.14
CA TYR A 94 2.56 -47.95 1.50
C TYR A 94 1.53 -49.06 1.54
N SER A 95 1.79 -50.23 0.93
CA SER A 95 0.88 -51.36 0.90
C SER A 95 1.63 -52.67 1.13
N GLN A 96 1.11 -53.51 2.03
CA GLN A 96 1.69 -54.82 2.37
C GLN A 96 0.59 -55.84 2.64
N LYS A 97 0.73 -57.07 2.11
CA LYS A 97 -0.16 -58.18 2.42
C LYS A 97 0.18 -58.81 3.76
N LEU A 98 -0.81 -58.96 4.63
CA LEU A 98 -0.67 -59.50 5.99
C LEU A 98 -1.56 -60.73 6.16
N ILE A 99 -1.08 -61.70 6.96
CA ILE A 99 -1.84 -62.91 7.29
C ILE A 99 -1.95 -62.99 8.81
N ILE A 100 -3.18 -63.03 9.31
CA ILE A 100 -3.51 -63.25 10.72
C ILE A 100 -4.06 -64.68 10.85
N ALA A 101 -3.38 -65.50 11.65
CA ALA A 101 -3.73 -66.91 11.81
C ALA A 101 -3.59 -67.35 13.27
N LYS A 102 -4.28 -68.49 13.63
CA LYS A 102 -4.22 -69.06 14.97
C LYS A 102 -2.75 -69.33 15.35
N GLY A 103 -2.20 -68.68 16.36
CA GLY A 103 -0.78 -68.72 16.78
C GLY A 103 0.09 -67.55 16.34
N LYS A 104 -0.41 -66.67 15.45
CA LYS A 104 0.28 -65.46 14.97
C LYS A 104 -0.71 -64.29 14.91
N ARG A 105 -1.36 -63.99 16.03
CA ARG A 105 -2.41 -62.93 16.11
C ARG A 105 -1.87 -61.54 16.54
N ASN A 106 -0.64 -61.47 17.03
CA ASN A 106 0.00 -60.17 17.35
C ASN A 106 1.15 -59.96 16.37
N LEU A 107 0.93 -59.03 15.41
CA LEU A 107 1.90 -58.66 14.37
C LEU A 107 2.49 -57.32 14.66
N ASN A 108 3.76 -57.30 15.02
CA ASN A 108 4.54 -56.06 15.05
C ASN A 108 5.22 -55.85 13.67
N LEU A 109 4.82 -54.83 12.95
CA LEU A 109 5.37 -54.51 11.63
C LEU A 109 6.69 -53.70 11.70
N GLY A 110 7.16 -53.35 12.92
CA GLY A 110 8.33 -52.55 13.09
C GLY A 110 8.15 -51.13 12.56
N THR A 111 9.16 -50.62 11.85
CA THR A 111 9.13 -49.31 11.25
C THR A 111 8.64 -49.41 9.80
N VAL A 112 7.53 -48.76 9.52
CA VAL A 112 6.98 -48.56 8.17
C VAL A 112 7.51 -47.24 7.63
N ILE A 113 8.23 -47.26 6.53
CA ILE A 113 8.84 -46.12 5.90
C ILE A 113 7.90 -45.60 4.80
N LEU A 114 7.52 -44.34 4.88
CA LEU A 114 6.79 -43.65 3.82
C LEU A 114 7.75 -42.86 2.95
N GLU A 115 7.77 -43.19 1.67
CA GLU A 115 8.49 -42.39 0.67
C GLU A 115 7.62 -41.19 0.24
N GLU A 116 8.20 -39.97 0.15
CA GLU A 116 7.48 -38.88 -0.45
C GLU A 116 7.04 -39.23 -1.87
N GLU A 117 5.80 -38.92 -2.20
CA GLU A 117 5.30 -39.05 -3.56
C GLU A 117 5.90 -37.89 -4.40
N THR A 118 7.08 -38.10 -4.95
CA THR A 118 7.61 -37.29 -6.05
C THR A 118 6.88 -37.66 -7.34
N LYS A 119 5.55 -37.56 -7.38
CA LYS A 119 4.88 -37.28 -8.64
C LYS A 119 5.33 -35.85 -9.00
N GLU A 120 6.31 -35.73 -9.88
CA GLU A 120 6.14 -34.80 -10.99
C GLU A 120 4.76 -35.13 -11.62
N LEU A 121 3.73 -34.57 -11.01
CA LEU A 121 2.61 -34.18 -11.81
C LEU A 121 3.26 -33.35 -12.90
N GLU A 122 3.25 -33.84 -14.18
CA GLU A 122 2.97 -32.94 -15.28
C GLU A 122 1.68 -32.22 -14.85
N GLY A 123 1.88 -31.38 -13.83
CA GLY A 123 0.92 -30.42 -13.38
C GLY A 123 0.77 -29.54 -14.59
N VAL A 124 -0.30 -29.73 -15.29
CA VAL A 124 -1.11 -28.57 -15.57
C VAL A 124 -1.30 -27.93 -14.21
N GLU A 125 -0.30 -27.13 -13.78
CA GLU A 125 -0.54 -26.03 -12.90
C GLU A 125 -1.60 -25.21 -13.65
N VAL A 126 -2.84 -25.53 -13.43
CA VAL A 126 -3.92 -24.57 -13.55
C VAL A 126 -3.53 -23.56 -12.48
N VAL A 127 -2.54 -22.74 -12.82
CA VAL A 127 -2.38 -21.41 -12.26
C VAL A 127 -3.68 -20.78 -12.72
N ALA A 128 -4.71 -20.90 -11.88
CA ALA A 128 -5.89 -20.08 -12.04
C ALA A 128 -5.30 -18.69 -12.15
N GLU A 129 -5.32 -18.13 -13.38
CA GLU A 129 -4.84 -16.78 -13.65
C GLU A 129 -5.63 -15.92 -12.67
N ARG A 130 -5.01 -15.57 -11.53
CA ARG A 130 -5.63 -14.64 -10.61
C ARG A 130 -5.85 -13.40 -11.41
N THR A 131 -7.09 -12.98 -11.47
CA THR A 131 -7.48 -11.73 -12.10
C THR A 131 -6.51 -10.65 -11.64
N THR A 132 -5.96 -9.89 -12.57
CA THR A 132 -5.03 -8.78 -12.29
C THR A 132 -5.66 -7.81 -11.28
N ILE A 133 -6.98 -7.65 -11.32
CA ILE A 133 -7.79 -6.85 -10.38
C ILE A 133 -8.85 -7.74 -9.73
N GLU A 134 -8.83 -7.83 -8.40
CA GLU A 134 -9.79 -8.58 -7.58
C GLU A 134 -10.60 -7.59 -6.72
N GLN A 135 -11.93 -7.55 -6.87
CA GLN A 135 -12.81 -6.76 -6.01
C GLN A 135 -13.13 -7.55 -4.75
N ARG A 136 -12.71 -7.05 -3.59
CA ARG A 136 -13.08 -7.53 -2.26
C ARG A 136 -14.18 -6.66 -1.66
N VAL A 137 -14.69 -7.05 -0.48
CA VAL A 137 -15.78 -6.32 0.19
C VAL A 137 -15.41 -4.88 0.50
N ASP A 138 -14.15 -4.62 0.87
CA ASP A 138 -13.66 -3.33 1.33
C ASP A 138 -12.58 -2.70 0.43
N ARG A 139 -12.10 -3.43 -0.60
CA ARG A 139 -10.96 -2.98 -1.43
C ARG A 139 -10.89 -3.61 -2.81
N LYS A 140 -10.22 -2.92 -3.73
CA LYS A 140 -9.75 -3.50 -5.00
C LYS A 140 -8.29 -3.94 -4.81
N VAL A 141 -7.96 -5.18 -5.14
CA VAL A 141 -6.59 -5.72 -5.05
C VAL A 141 -6.03 -5.86 -6.46
N ILE A 142 -4.97 -5.17 -6.74
CA ILE A 142 -4.21 -5.23 -8.00
C ILE A 142 -2.96 -6.08 -7.77
N ASN A 143 -2.88 -7.25 -8.41
CA ASN A 143 -1.75 -8.16 -8.28
C ASN A 143 -0.60 -7.71 -9.19
N VAL A 144 0.50 -7.22 -8.60
CA VAL A 144 1.74 -6.81 -9.28
C VAL A 144 2.60 -8.04 -9.58
N GLY A 145 3.34 -8.02 -10.66
CA GLY A 145 4.32 -9.07 -11.00
C GLY A 145 3.84 -10.14 -11.98
N LYS A 146 2.55 -10.18 -12.36
CA LYS A 146 2.06 -10.89 -13.55
C LYS A 146 1.75 -9.94 -14.70
N ASP A 147 1.66 -8.64 -14.41
CA ASP A 147 1.39 -7.59 -15.35
C ASP A 147 2.67 -6.80 -15.66
N LEU A 148 3.05 -6.73 -16.92
CA LEU A 148 4.24 -6.00 -17.36
C LEU A 148 4.03 -4.48 -17.33
N THR A 149 2.79 -4.01 -17.28
CA THR A 149 2.50 -2.59 -17.05
C THR A 149 2.90 -2.12 -15.65
N THR A 150 3.12 -3.07 -14.76
CA THR A 150 3.68 -2.83 -13.42
C THR A 150 5.19 -3.04 -13.36
N ALA A 151 5.87 -3.25 -14.50
CA ALA A 151 7.32 -3.30 -14.57
C ALA A 151 7.87 -1.88 -14.81
N GLY A 152 8.48 -1.34 -13.82
CA GLY A 152 9.17 -0.05 -13.78
C GLY A 152 10.33 -0.11 -12.79
N ALA A 153 11.10 0.95 -12.65
CA ALA A 153 12.19 0.99 -11.69
C ALA A 153 11.68 1.05 -10.23
N SER A 154 10.54 1.71 -10.00
CA SER A 154 10.04 2.04 -8.66
C SER A 154 8.52 1.84 -8.53
N ALA A 155 8.02 1.97 -7.29
CA ALA A 155 6.59 1.98 -7.02
C ALA A 155 5.88 3.16 -7.70
N ALA A 156 6.53 4.30 -7.87
CA ALA A 156 5.97 5.46 -8.57
C ALA A 156 5.58 5.11 -10.02
N ASP A 157 6.45 4.38 -10.72
CA ASP A 157 6.19 3.95 -12.11
C ASP A 157 4.97 3.01 -12.18
N ILE A 158 4.81 2.14 -11.17
CA ILE A 158 3.65 1.24 -11.09
C ILE A 158 2.37 2.01 -10.81
N MET A 159 2.40 3.01 -9.91
CA MET A 159 1.19 3.75 -9.49
C MET A 159 0.51 4.43 -10.67
N ASN A 160 1.24 4.93 -11.65
CA ASN A 160 0.66 5.51 -12.87
C ASN A 160 -0.16 4.51 -13.69
N ASN A 161 0.07 3.22 -13.51
CA ASN A 161 -0.64 2.14 -14.21
C ASN A 161 -1.81 1.58 -13.39
N ILE A 162 -2.03 2.07 -12.16
CA ILE A 162 -3.12 1.61 -11.28
C ILE A 162 -4.42 2.36 -11.61
N PRO A 163 -5.58 1.67 -11.74
CA PRO A 163 -6.87 2.31 -11.98
C PRO A 163 -7.19 3.38 -10.95
N SER A 164 -7.70 4.51 -11.42
CA SER A 164 -8.14 5.66 -10.59
C SER A 164 -7.01 6.37 -9.80
N VAL A 165 -5.76 5.91 -9.93
CA VAL A 165 -4.57 6.53 -9.33
C VAL A 165 -3.87 7.38 -10.37
N ASN A 166 -3.38 8.55 -9.97
CA ASN A 166 -2.55 9.40 -10.81
C ASN A 166 -1.39 9.92 -9.96
N VAL A 167 -0.17 9.84 -10.48
CA VAL A 167 1.02 10.41 -9.84
C VAL A 167 1.34 11.71 -10.56
N ASP A 168 1.44 12.80 -9.81
CA ASP A 168 1.96 14.05 -10.33
C ASP A 168 3.45 13.86 -10.62
N ALA A 169 3.83 14.09 -11.84
CA ALA A 169 5.19 13.79 -12.27
C ALA A 169 6.21 14.84 -11.79
N GLN A 170 5.74 16.03 -11.48
CA GLN A 170 6.58 17.13 -11.01
C GLN A 170 6.85 16.97 -9.50
N THR A 171 5.80 16.73 -8.70
CA THR A 171 5.90 16.65 -7.25
C THR A 171 6.02 15.22 -6.73
N GLY A 172 5.63 14.23 -7.52
CA GLY A 172 5.51 12.84 -7.09
C GLY A 172 4.28 12.57 -6.22
N ASP A 173 3.40 13.57 -6.06
CA ASP A 173 2.18 13.41 -5.28
C ASP A 173 1.22 12.44 -5.96
N ILE A 174 0.55 11.64 -5.14
CA ILE A 174 -0.48 10.71 -5.59
C ILE A 174 -1.86 11.33 -5.46
N SER A 175 -2.67 11.17 -6.51
CA SER A 175 -4.11 11.43 -6.44
C SER A 175 -4.91 10.16 -6.75
N LEU A 176 -6.05 10.02 -6.09
CA LEU A 176 -7.03 8.97 -6.34
C LEU A 176 -8.37 9.62 -6.68
N ARG A 177 -8.90 9.29 -7.88
CA ARG A 177 -10.14 9.91 -8.38
C ARG A 177 -10.07 11.45 -8.46
N GLY A 178 -8.92 11.98 -8.86
CA GLY A 178 -8.69 13.43 -9.00
C GLY A 178 -8.38 14.20 -7.71
N ASN A 179 -8.37 13.55 -6.55
CA ASN A 179 -8.05 14.19 -5.28
C ASN A 179 -6.70 13.68 -4.74
N SER A 180 -5.80 14.60 -4.37
CA SER A 180 -4.43 14.30 -3.92
C SER A 180 -4.34 13.84 -2.45
N ASN A 181 -5.43 13.95 -1.69
CA ASN A 181 -5.47 13.54 -0.29
C ASN A 181 -5.63 12.02 -0.15
N VAL A 182 -4.62 11.29 -0.58
CA VAL A 182 -4.53 9.82 -0.56
C VAL A 182 -3.49 9.39 0.46
N ARG A 183 -3.80 8.32 1.19
CA ARG A 183 -2.84 7.70 2.10
C ARG A 183 -2.14 6.54 1.45
N VAL A 184 -0.82 6.49 1.59
CA VAL A 184 -0.01 5.38 1.10
C VAL A 184 0.56 4.61 2.27
N MET A 185 0.37 3.30 2.25
CA MET A 185 0.87 2.36 3.25
C MET A 185 1.76 1.32 2.59
N VAL A 186 2.68 0.80 3.36
CA VAL A 186 3.49 -0.37 2.99
C VAL A 186 3.19 -1.50 3.96
N ASP A 187 2.71 -2.63 3.45
CA ASP A 187 2.34 -3.78 4.27
C ASP A 187 1.28 -3.47 5.35
N GLY A 188 0.38 -2.51 5.07
CA GLY A 188 -0.65 -2.05 6.00
C GLY A 188 -0.16 -1.06 7.05
N LYS A 189 1.06 -0.52 6.90
CA LYS A 189 1.67 0.45 7.80
C LYS A 189 2.10 1.68 7.04
N LEU A 190 1.93 2.84 7.63
CA LEU A 190 2.47 4.06 7.06
C LEU A 190 3.98 4.11 7.20
N SER A 191 4.58 4.80 6.26
CA SER A 191 5.99 5.17 6.30
C SER A 191 6.16 6.61 6.80
N ASN A 192 7.24 6.89 7.48
CA ASN A 192 7.67 8.25 7.83
C ASN A 192 8.30 9.00 6.65
N VAL A 193 8.59 8.28 5.58
CA VAL A 193 9.13 8.88 4.36
C VAL A 193 8.00 9.59 3.63
N PRO A 194 8.19 10.81 3.13
CA PRO A 194 7.24 11.51 2.28
C PRO A 194 6.79 10.61 1.12
N VAL A 195 5.49 10.65 0.77
CA VAL A 195 4.88 9.70 -0.19
C VAL A 195 5.63 9.68 -1.52
N ALA A 196 5.95 10.85 -2.06
CA ALA A 196 6.70 10.98 -3.31
C ALA A 196 8.09 10.30 -3.26
N GLN A 197 8.79 10.47 -2.15
CA GLN A 197 10.09 9.87 -1.91
C GLN A 197 9.95 8.35 -1.65
N LEU A 198 8.99 7.95 -0.82
CA LEU A 198 8.68 6.53 -0.55
C LEU A 198 8.45 5.74 -1.83
N LEU A 199 7.67 6.29 -2.76
CA LEU A 199 7.36 5.62 -4.02
C LEU A 199 8.57 5.48 -4.95
N LYS A 200 9.49 6.44 -4.92
CA LYS A 200 10.76 6.37 -5.67
C LYS A 200 11.73 5.34 -5.06
N GLN A 201 11.62 5.10 -3.75
CA GLN A 201 12.53 4.20 -3.02
C GLN A 201 12.13 2.73 -3.08
N ILE A 202 10.82 2.41 -3.16
CA ILE A 202 10.36 1.01 -3.20
C ILE A 202 10.60 0.43 -4.60
N PRO A 203 11.48 -0.59 -4.74
CA PRO A 203 11.67 -1.27 -6.01
C PRO A 203 10.36 -1.94 -6.45
N SER A 204 9.98 -1.78 -7.70
CA SER A 204 8.77 -2.40 -8.28
C SER A 204 8.73 -3.91 -8.07
N THR A 205 9.88 -4.54 -8.13
CA THR A 205 10.10 -5.99 -7.99
C THR A 205 9.81 -6.52 -6.59
N SER A 206 9.83 -5.66 -5.57
CA SER A 206 9.48 -6.03 -4.19
C SER A 206 7.97 -6.03 -3.94
N ILE A 207 7.17 -5.49 -4.87
CA ILE A 207 5.73 -5.33 -4.68
C ILE A 207 4.98 -6.57 -5.13
N LYS A 208 4.18 -7.14 -4.24
CA LYS A 208 3.29 -8.28 -4.51
C LYS A 208 1.94 -7.85 -5.07
N SER A 209 1.34 -6.85 -4.44
CA SER A 209 0.04 -6.31 -4.83
C SER A 209 -0.15 -4.89 -4.30
N ILE A 210 -1.05 -4.17 -4.93
CA ILE A 210 -1.52 -2.86 -4.48
C ILE A 210 -3.00 -3.00 -4.14
N GLU A 211 -3.39 -2.54 -2.96
CA GLU A 211 -4.77 -2.56 -2.50
C GLU A 211 -5.31 -1.13 -2.48
N LEU A 212 -6.39 -0.89 -3.22
CA LEU A 212 -7.12 0.38 -3.22
C LEU A 212 -8.33 0.25 -2.30
N ILE A 213 -8.38 1.04 -1.24
CA ILE A 213 -9.47 1.09 -0.26
C ILE A 213 -10.10 2.47 -0.37
N THR A 214 -11.08 2.61 -1.26
CA THR A 214 -11.68 3.90 -1.60
C THR A 214 -12.64 4.42 -0.53
N ASN A 215 -13.24 3.51 0.22
CA ASN A 215 -14.16 3.84 1.32
C ASN A 215 -13.83 2.97 2.55
N PRO A 216 -12.82 3.35 3.36
CA PRO A 216 -12.37 2.54 4.49
C PRO A 216 -13.38 2.48 5.64
N SER A 217 -13.45 1.35 6.36
CA SER A 217 -14.29 1.18 7.54
C SER A 217 -13.71 1.91 8.78
N ALA A 218 -14.50 2.07 9.84
CA ALA A 218 -14.12 2.73 11.11
C ALA A 218 -12.89 2.10 11.80
N LYS A 219 -12.55 0.86 11.48
CA LYS A 219 -11.33 0.19 11.90
C LYS A 219 -10.06 0.90 11.41
N TYR A 220 -10.14 1.49 10.22
CA TYR A 220 -9.04 2.23 9.65
C TYR A 220 -9.03 3.66 10.19
N ASN A 221 -7.85 4.25 10.19
CA ASN A 221 -7.71 5.67 10.45
C ASN A 221 -8.58 6.48 9.46
N PRO A 222 -9.34 7.49 9.94
CA PRO A 222 -10.21 8.30 9.12
C PRO A 222 -9.45 9.25 8.17
N GLU A 223 -8.14 9.42 8.30
CA GLU A 223 -7.36 10.29 7.44
C GLU A 223 -7.23 9.75 6.00
N GLY A 224 -7.10 10.63 5.00
CA GLY A 224 -7.01 10.31 3.58
C GLY A 224 -8.39 10.27 2.90
N MET A 225 -8.80 11.41 2.37
CA MET A 225 -10.17 11.65 1.88
C MET A 225 -10.56 10.86 0.65
N SER A 226 -9.59 10.57 -0.22
CA SER A 226 -9.83 9.81 -1.44
C SER A 226 -9.69 8.31 -1.23
N GLY A 227 -9.21 7.90 -0.06
CA GLY A 227 -8.99 6.52 0.30
C GLY A 227 -7.54 6.21 0.66
N ILE A 228 -7.25 4.91 0.71
CA ILE A 228 -5.97 4.37 1.12
C ILE A 228 -5.41 3.53 -0.02
N ILE A 229 -4.12 3.70 -0.33
CA ILE A 229 -3.36 2.83 -1.23
C ILE A 229 -2.37 2.03 -0.37
N ASN A 230 -2.55 0.72 -0.28
CA ASN A 230 -1.66 -0.15 0.48
C ASN A 230 -0.75 -0.95 -0.47
N ILE A 231 0.54 -0.71 -0.40
CA ILE A 231 1.57 -1.44 -1.13
C ILE A 231 1.92 -2.68 -0.34
N VAL A 232 1.56 -3.85 -0.85
CA VAL A 232 1.85 -5.13 -0.22
C VAL A 232 3.12 -5.72 -0.80
N LEU A 233 4.14 -5.88 0.02
CA LEU A 233 5.41 -6.48 -0.40
C LEU A 233 5.34 -8.01 -0.39
N HIS A 234 6.26 -8.65 -1.13
CA HIS A 234 6.38 -10.10 -1.12
C HIS A 234 6.77 -10.61 0.28
N LYS A 235 6.07 -11.62 0.76
CA LYS A 235 6.41 -12.38 1.98
C LYS A 235 6.39 -13.86 1.64
N ASN A 236 7.51 -14.51 1.82
CA ASN A 236 7.62 -15.94 1.68
C ASN A 236 7.42 -16.59 3.06
N ALA A 237 6.39 -17.39 3.22
CA ALA A 237 6.06 -18.04 4.50
C ALA A 237 6.17 -19.57 4.44
N ASN A 238 7.04 -20.07 3.56
CA ASN A 238 7.23 -21.51 3.37
C ASN A 238 8.23 -22.07 4.40
N ILE A 239 8.03 -23.31 4.84
CA ILE A 239 8.99 -24.01 5.71
C ILE A 239 10.29 -24.23 4.95
N GLY A 240 11.43 -24.06 5.63
CA GLY A 240 12.76 -24.14 5.04
C GLY A 240 13.25 -22.80 4.50
N PHE A 241 14.31 -22.83 3.70
CA PHE A 241 14.94 -21.66 3.11
C PHE A 241 14.36 -21.38 1.72
N ASN A 242 13.92 -20.15 1.50
CA ASN A 242 13.42 -19.71 0.20
C ASN A 242 13.69 -18.20 0.01
N GLY A 243 13.74 -17.78 -1.24
CA GLY A 243 13.99 -16.39 -1.56
C GLY A 243 13.69 -16.03 -3.00
N ASN A 244 13.88 -14.74 -3.30
CA ASN A 244 13.72 -14.16 -4.61
C ASN A 244 14.83 -13.12 -4.83
N ILE A 245 15.42 -13.10 -6.01
CA ILE A 245 16.36 -12.07 -6.45
C ILE A 245 15.76 -11.38 -7.66
N ASN A 246 15.80 -10.05 -7.66
CA ASN A 246 15.35 -9.24 -8.76
C ASN A 246 16.42 -8.21 -9.11
N MET A 247 16.56 -7.93 -10.40
CA MET A 247 17.45 -6.92 -10.95
C MET A 247 16.76 -6.24 -12.11
N GLY A 248 16.92 -4.93 -12.24
CA GLY A 248 16.35 -4.14 -13.32
C GLY A 248 17.28 -3.02 -13.75
N LEU A 249 17.32 -2.77 -15.05
CA LEU A 249 18.03 -1.66 -15.66
C LEU A 249 17.05 -0.88 -16.52
N THR A 250 16.91 0.41 -16.25
CA THR A 250 16.16 1.36 -17.09
C THR A 250 17.14 2.27 -17.80
N LYS A 251 16.95 2.46 -19.11
CA LYS A 251 17.72 3.42 -19.90
C LYS A 251 16.76 4.27 -20.74
N GLY A 252 16.76 5.55 -20.45
CA GLY A 252 16.25 6.63 -21.27
C GLY A 252 17.41 7.55 -21.62
N ILE A 253 17.36 8.82 -21.17
CA ILE A 253 18.49 9.77 -21.23
C ILE A 253 19.60 9.22 -20.32
N GLU A 254 19.27 8.92 -19.07
CA GLU A 254 20.22 8.41 -18.07
C GLU A 254 19.88 6.97 -17.64
N ALA A 255 20.89 6.26 -17.13
CA ALA A 255 20.70 4.89 -16.67
C ALA A 255 20.28 4.84 -15.21
N LYS A 256 19.34 3.92 -14.90
CA LYS A 256 18.83 3.67 -13.56
C LYS A 256 18.89 2.18 -13.27
N PHE A 257 19.42 1.81 -12.11
CA PHE A 257 19.53 0.43 -11.68
C PHE A 257 18.74 0.19 -10.40
N ASN A 258 17.97 -0.88 -10.38
CA ASN A 258 17.27 -1.33 -9.17
C ASN A 258 17.51 -2.81 -8.95
N SER A 259 17.65 -3.22 -7.70
CA SER A 259 17.69 -4.63 -7.34
C SER A 259 17.01 -4.89 -6.00
N SER A 260 16.59 -6.15 -5.80
CA SER A 260 16.13 -6.60 -4.49
C SER A 260 16.46 -8.08 -4.25
N VAL A 261 16.68 -8.41 -2.98
CA VAL A 261 16.85 -9.78 -2.49
C VAL A 261 15.89 -9.97 -1.32
N ASP A 262 14.99 -10.95 -1.45
CA ASP A 262 14.06 -11.35 -0.40
C ASP A 262 14.48 -12.74 0.10
N LEU A 263 14.69 -12.88 1.40
CA LEU A 263 15.06 -14.12 2.03
C LEU A 263 14.08 -14.47 3.14
N ASN A 264 13.79 -15.76 3.28
CA ASN A 264 12.98 -16.29 4.37
C ASN A 264 13.51 -17.65 4.81
N TYR A 265 13.59 -17.83 6.10
CA TYR A 265 13.95 -19.10 6.72
C TYR A 265 13.01 -19.42 7.85
N ARG A 266 12.21 -20.47 7.70
CA ARG A 266 11.28 -20.95 8.72
C ARG A 266 11.69 -22.33 9.21
N ASN A 267 11.90 -22.46 10.52
CA ASN A 267 12.17 -23.73 11.17
C ASN A 267 11.45 -23.77 12.52
N GLY A 268 10.58 -24.77 12.69
CA GLY A 268 9.80 -24.97 13.92
C GLY A 268 9.02 -23.71 14.32
N LYS A 269 9.33 -23.18 15.50
CA LYS A 269 8.65 -22.01 16.11
C LYS A 269 9.14 -20.66 15.59
N PHE A 270 10.22 -20.62 14.80
CA PHE A 270 10.81 -19.37 14.32
C PHE A 270 10.66 -19.21 12.82
N ASN A 271 10.37 -18.00 12.41
CA ASN A 271 10.39 -17.55 11.03
C ASN A 271 11.24 -16.28 10.94
N PHE A 272 12.41 -16.38 10.34
CA PHE A 272 13.30 -15.25 10.06
C PHE A 272 13.06 -14.79 8.63
N TYR A 273 12.97 -13.49 8.44
CA TYR A 273 12.87 -12.91 7.10
C TYR A 273 13.69 -11.65 6.97
N GLY A 274 14.22 -11.44 5.77
CA GLY A 274 14.94 -10.23 5.43
C GLY A 274 14.69 -9.83 3.99
N ASN A 275 14.76 -8.53 3.76
CA ASN A 275 14.71 -7.92 2.44
C ASN A 275 15.80 -6.86 2.36
N TYR A 276 16.47 -6.82 1.23
CA TYR A 276 17.31 -5.71 0.82
C TYR A 276 16.87 -5.24 -0.55
N GLY A 277 16.72 -3.93 -0.72
CA GLY A 277 16.41 -3.31 -2.00
C GLY A 277 17.25 -2.07 -2.23
N ASN A 278 17.59 -1.77 -3.47
CA ASN A 278 18.21 -0.51 -3.85
C ASN A 278 17.55 0.08 -5.09
N ASN A 279 17.66 1.42 -5.21
CA ASN A 279 17.33 2.15 -6.41
C ASN A 279 18.37 3.25 -6.60
N ILE A 280 19.13 3.17 -7.68
CA ILE A 280 20.28 4.05 -7.96
C ILE A 280 20.14 4.56 -9.38
N GLY A 281 20.24 5.88 -9.58
CA GLY A 281 20.17 6.44 -10.91
C GLY A 281 20.10 7.96 -10.97
N LYS A 282 20.08 8.45 -12.20
CA LYS A 282 19.88 9.85 -12.51
C LYS A 282 18.54 10.05 -13.19
N TRP A 283 17.81 11.08 -12.79
CA TRP A 283 16.54 11.50 -13.37
C TRP A 283 16.69 12.88 -13.97
N VAL A 284 16.17 13.04 -15.16
CA VAL A 284 16.19 14.30 -15.92
C VAL A 284 14.78 14.81 -16.06
N ASN A 285 14.56 16.06 -15.65
CA ASN A 285 13.30 16.76 -15.80
C ASN A 285 13.58 18.12 -16.42
N ASP A 286 12.73 18.53 -17.35
CA ASP A 286 12.78 19.89 -17.90
C ASP A 286 11.38 20.50 -17.97
N GLY A 287 11.33 21.83 -18.07
CA GLY A 287 10.05 22.50 -18.19
C GLY A 287 10.18 23.96 -18.54
N SER A 288 9.05 24.58 -18.84
CA SER A 288 8.98 26.02 -19.04
C SER A 288 7.63 26.58 -18.66
N ILE A 289 7.63 27.82 -18.17
CA ILE A 289 6.44 28.64 -17.93
C ILE A 289 6.60 29.95 -18.71
N LEU A 290 5.60 30.29 -19.52
CA LEU A 290 5.46 31.56 -20.21
C LEU A 290 4.45 32.42 -19.42
N ARG A 291 4.83 33.60 -18.95
CA ARG A 291 3.92 34.63 -18.46
C ARG A 291 3.54 35.54 -19.65
N VAL A 292 2.27 35.49 -20.01
CA VAL A 292 1.80 36.02 -21.29
C VAL A 292 1.89 37.57 -21.31
N GLU A 293 1.38 38.20 -20.27
CA GLU A 293 1.31 39.68 -20.16
C GLU A 293 2.69 40.33 -19.99
N GLU A 294 3.54 39.71 -19.17
CA GLU A 294 4.91 40.17 -18.94
C GLU A 294 5.84 39.84 -20.13
N ASN A 295 5.38 38.98 -21.04
CA ASN A 295 6.16 38.44 -22.15
C ASN A 295 7.53 37.93 -21.69
N SER A 296 7.48 37.13 -20.60
CA SER A 296 8.66 36.47 -20.01
C SER A 296 8.53 34.94 -20.02
N ARG A 297 9.64 34.25 -20.20
CA ARG A 297 9.72 32.78 -20.14
C ARG A 297 10.70 32.37 -19.07
N GLN A 298 10.23 31.51 -18.16
CA GLN A 298 11.06 30.79 -17.20
C GLN A 298 11.27 29.36 -17.73
N LYS A 299 12.52 28.94 -17.91
CA LYS A 299 12.90 27.58 -18.32
C LYS A 299 13.62 26.89 -17.17
N PHE A 300 13.28 25.62 -16.93
CA PHE A 300 13.84 24.78 -15.88
C PHE A 300 14.54 23.57 -16.49
N ASP A 301 15.72 23.24 -16.02
CA ASP A 301 16.45 22.03 -16.31
C ASP A 301 16.93 21.45 -14.97
N PHE A 302 16.48 20.23 -14.59
CA PHE A 302 16.82 19.56 -13.33
C PHE A 302 17.39 18.18 -13.56
N PHE A 303 18.47 17.86 -12.84
CA PHE A 303 19.14 16.58 -12.82
C PHE A 303 19.19 16.09 -11.37
N ASN A 304 18.58 14.95 -11.08
CA ASN A 304 18.58 14.37 -9.74
C ASN A 304 19.34 13.04 -9.75
N ASN A 305 20.42 12.94 -9.00
CA ASN A 305 21.18 11.70 -8.81
C ASN A 305 20.85 11.12 -7.44
N ASN A 306 20.10 10.04 -7.43
CA ASN A 306 19.55 9.46 -6.20
C ASN A 306 20.13 8.07 -5.97
N LYS A 307 20.45 7.77 -4.70
CA LYS A 307 20.80 6.43 -4.22
C LYS A 307 19.95 6.12 -3.01
N SER A 308 19.20 5.04 -3.07
CA SER A 308 18.42 4.58 -1.93
C SER A 308 18.70 3.12 -1.62
N HIS A 309 18.74 2.80 -0.33
CA HIS A 309 18.94 1.48 0.22
C HIS A 309 17.88 1.19 1.28
N LEU A 310 17.12 0.13 1.07
CA LEU A 310 16.08 -0.33 1.98
C LEU A 310 16.51 -1.67 2.58
N TYR A 311 16.56 -1.77 3.91
CA TYR A 311 16.84 -2.99 4.66
C TYR A 311 15.65 -3.33 5.55
N LYS A 312 15.16 -4.55 5.48
CA LYS A 312 14.14 -5.06 6.38
C LYS A 312 14.60 -6.38 6.99
N LEU A 313 14.58 -6.47 8.31
CA LEU A 313 14.86 -7.70 9.05
C LEU A 313 13.71 -7.95 10.01
N GLY A 314 13.31 -9.21 10.15
CA GLY A 314 12.23 -9.53 11.08
C GLY A 314 12.26 -10.99 11.52
N VAL A 315 11.60 -11.23 12.65
CA VAL A 315 11.40 -12.55 13.23
C VAL A 315 9.97 -12.69 13.74
N ASP A 316 9.33 -13.82 13.41
CA ASP A 316 8.09 -14.25 14.04
C ASP A 316 8.41 -15.44 14.94
N PHE A 317 7.98 -15.39 16.20
CA PHE A 317 8.09 -16.45 17.17
C PHE A 317 6.71 -17.01 17.50
N TYR A 318 6.46 -18.23 17.05
CA TYR A 318 5.24 -18.98 17.35
C TYR A 318 5.43 -19.71 18.69
N LEU A 319 5.12 -19.03 19.81
CA LEU A 319 5.28 -19.60 21.15
C LEU A 319 4.50 -20.92 21.27
N ASN A 320 3.26 -20.90 20.79
CA ASN A 320 2.37 -22.04 20.58
C ASN A 320 1.35 -21.70 19.49
N ASP A 321 0.35 -22.57 19.24
CA ASP A 321 -0.67 -22.37 18.18
C ASP A 321 -1.56 -21.14 18.38
N LYS A 322 -1.57 -20.57 19.59
CA LYS A 322 -2.42 -19.42 19.95
C LYS A 322 -1.64 -18.12 20.11
N ASN A 323 -0.35 -18.17 20.39
CA ASN A 323 0.45 -17.02 20.72
C ASN A 323 1.54 -16.81 19.68
N THR A 324 1.55 -15.64 19.06
CA THR A 324 2.58 -15.22 18.12
C THR A 324 3.17 -13.89 18.59
N ILE A 325 4.49 -13.82 18.68
CA ILE A 325 5.25 -12.60 18.92
C ILE A 325 6.01 -12.32 17.64
N SER A 326 6.00 -11.08 17.18
CA SER A 326 6.75 -10.66 16.00
C SER A 326 7.50 -9.37 16.28
N PHE A 327 8.68 -9.29 15.75
CA PHE A 327 9.47 -8.07 15.72
C PHE A 327 10.05 -7.87 14.33
N PHE A 328 10.02 -6.63 13.83
CA PHE A 328 10.82 -6.28 12.65
C PHE A 328 11.36 -4.86 12.75
N THR A 329 12.46 -4.64 12.03
CA THR A 329 12.96 -3.30 11.72
C THR A 329 13.00 -3.09 10.22
N ASN A 330 12.75 -1.85 9.81
CA ASN A 330 12.86 -1.39 8.44
C ASN A 330 13.72 -0.12 8.44
N GLN A 331 14.85 -0.17 7.74
CA GLN A 331 15.85 0.90 7.69
C GLN A 331 15.93 1.40 6.25
N ASN A 332 15.81 2.70 6.05
CA ASN A 332 15.91 3.32 4.74
C ASN A 332 16.95 4.43 4.77
N ILE A 333 17.90 4.38 3.84
CA ILE A 333 18.97 5.35 3.67
C ILE A 333 18.83 5.94 2.26
N TYR A 334 18.80 7.24 2.17
CA TYR A 334 18.69 7.97 0.90
C TYR A 334 19.75 9.05 0.83
N ASP A 335 20.48 9.09 -0.29
CA ASP A 335 21.47 10.10 -0.67
C ASP A 335 21.01 10.65 -2.03
N GLY A 336 20.63 11.91 -2.07
CA GLY A 336 20.13 12.63 -3.23
C GLY A 336 20.95 13.88 -3.52
N LYS A 337 21.36 14.06 -4.78
CA LYS A 337 22.03 15.26 -5.26
C LYS A 337 21.27 15.81 -6.44
N GLY A 338 20.87 17.09 -6.33
CA GLY A 338 20.13 17.81 -7.35
C GLY A 338 20.99 18.90 -7.98
N ASP A 339 20.98 18.93 -9.31
CA ASP A 339 21.52 20.06 -10.08
C ASP A 339 20.37 20.71 -10.83
N GLY A 340 20.14 22.00 -10.63
CA GLY A 340 19.07 22.74 -11.27
C GLY A 340 19.55 24.00 -11.96
N LYS A 341 18.92 24.34 -13.07
CA LYS A 341 19.12 25.59 -13.76
C LYS A 341 17.78 26.22 -14.11
N THR A 342 17.55 27.42 -13.62
CA THR A 342 16.38 28.24 -13.96
C THR A 342 16.82 29.45 -14.73
N GLN A 343 16.24 29.66 -15.92
CA GLN A 343 16.52 30.84 -16.77
C GLN A 343 15.24 31.63 -16.97
N VAL A 344 15.22 32.88 -16.56
CA VAL A 344 14.13 33.83 -16.83
C VAL A 344 14.57 34.77 -17.94
N THR A 345 13.82 34.74 -19.04
CA THR A 345 14.07 35.60 -20.21
C THR A 345 12.90 36.55 -20.41
N TYR A 346 13.16 37.86 -20.36
CA TYR A 346 12.19 38.89 -20.67
C TYR A 346 12.40 39.32 -22.11
N PHE A 347 11.47 39.00 -23.00
CA PHE A 347 11.64 39.25 -24.45
C PHE A 347 11.63 40.74 -24.80
N ASN A 348 10.88 41.54 -24.05
CA ASN A 348 10.78 42.96 -24.25
C ASN A 348 11.86 43.77 -23.47
N ASN A 349 12.54 43.16 -22.52
CA ASN A 349 13.56 43.85 -21.68
C ASN A 349 14.68 42.88 -21.28
N PRO A 350 15.63 42.54 -22.17
CA PRO A 350 16.70 41.60 -21.92
C PRO A 350 17.61 41.96 -20.74
N SER A 351 17.64 43.26 -20.31
CA SER A 351 18.40 43.68 -19.15
C SER A 351 17.89 43.11 -17.82
N ARG A 352 16.63 42.60 -17.80
CA ARG A 352 16.02 41.89 -16.66
C ARG A 352 16.31 40.39 -16.66
N ASN A 353 17.00 39.85 -17.64
CA ASN A 353 17.26 38.40 -17.71
C ASN A 353 18.08 37.93 -16.51
N VAL A 354 17.65 36.81 -15.92
CA VAL A 354 18.27 36.14 -14.77
C VAL A 354 18.49 34.67 -15.09
N THR A 355 19.65 34.17 -14.69
CA THR A 355 19.91 32.72 -14.62
C THR A 355 20.28 32.39 -13.20
N GLN A 356 19.55 31.43 -12.60
CA GLN A 356 19.83 30.86 -11.29
C GLN A 356 20.29 29.39 -11.47
N LEU A 357 21.41 29.07 -10.84
CA LEU A 357 21.85 27.72 -10.64
C LEU A 357 21.50 27.31 -9.22
N PHE A 358 21.09 26.07 -9.10
CA PHE A 358 20.69 25.44 -7.85
C PHE A 358 21.43 24.12 -7.71
N PHE A 359 22.04 23.89 -6.57
CA PHE A 359 22.64 22.60 -6.20
C PHE A 359 22.06 22.19 -4.85
N ASP A 360 21.59 20.95 -4.75
CA ASP A 360 20.98 20.35 -3.56
C ASP A 360 21.72 19.07 -3.17
N ASP A 361 22.09 18.95 -1.90
CA ASP A 361 22.63 17.73 -1.29
C ASP A 361 21.70 17.32 -0.14
N SER A 362 21.01 16.20 -0.28
CA SER A 362 19.94 15.76 0.61
C SER A 362 20.24 14.36 1.12
N ASN A 363 20.45 14.21 2.43
CA ASN A 363 20.70 12.94 3.10
C ASN A 363 19.53 12.62 4.06
N ASN A 364 18.87 11.48 3.84
CA ASN A 364 17.73 11.09 4.68
C ASN A 364 17.94 9.70 5.26
N ARG A 365 17.60 9.54 6.53
CA ARG A 365 17.56 8.26 7.22
C ARG A 365 16.20 8.06 7.86
N SER A 366 15.59 6.91 7.60
CA SER A 366 14.32 6.52 8.24
C SER A 366 14.47 5.16 8.88
N GLU A 367 14.10 5.05 10.13
CA GLU A 367 14.14 3.83 10.94
C GLU A 367 12.75 3.50 11.46
N GLN A 368 12.33 2.27 11.32
CA GLN A 368 11.08 1.75 11.86
C GLN A 368 11.36 0.51 12.70
N TYR A 369 10.79 0.48 13.88
CA TYR A 369 10.81 -0.64 14.81
C TYR A 369 9.38 -1.03 15.14
N ASN A 370 9.01 -2.29 14.90
CA ASN A 370 7.66 -2.78 15.12
C ASN A 370 7.67 -4.01 16.00
N PHE A 371 6.85 -3.97 17.04
CA PHE A 371 6.53 -5.08 17.90
C PHE A 371 5.06 -5.44 17.75
N ASP A 372 4.75 -6.74 17.71
CA ASP A 372 3.39 -7.23 17.58
C ASP A 372 3.23 -8.50 18.42
N TYR A 373 2.20 -8.54 19.25
CA TYR A 373 1.76 -9.70 19.99
C TYR A 373 0.33 -10.05 19.66
N LYS A 374 0.10 -11.28 19.19
CA LYS A 374 -1.22 -11.79 18.87
C LYS A 374 -1.56 -13.01 19.70
N LEU A 375 -2.72 -12.97 20.34
CA LEU A 375 -3.35 -14.11 21.02
C LEU A 375 -4.61 -14.53 20.28
N ASP A 376 -4.62 -15.74 19.71
CA ASP A 376 -5.80 -16.40 19.14
C ASP A 376 -6.49 -17.21 20.23
N PHE A 377 -7.78 -16.99 20.46
CA PHE A 377 -8.60 -17.78 21.40
C PHE A 377 -9.06 -19.08 20.74
N ASN A 378 -9.80 -19.92 21.47
CA ASN A 378 -10.25 -21.26 20.98
C ASN A 378 -11.23 -21.17 19.78
N LYS A 379 -12.02 -20.09 19.69
CA LYS A 379 -12.95 -19.87 18.59
C LYS A 379 -12.21 -19.28 17.39
N GLU A 380 -12.40 -19.85 16.21
CA GLU A 380 -11.77 -19.39 14.99
C GLU A 380 -12.08 -17.90 14.71
N GLY A 381 -11.05 -17.11 14.45
CA GLY A 381 -11.15 -15.67 14.21
C GLY A 381 -11.34 -14.82 15.47
N HIS A 382 -11.45 -15.42 16.67
CA HIS A 382 -11.47 -14.73 17.96
C HIS A 382 -10.04 -14.46 18.40
N ASN A 383 -9.65 -13.20 18.49
CA ASN A 383 -8.27 -12.79 18.82
C ASN A 383 -8.20 -11.42 19.48
N ILE A 384 -7.08 -11.20 20.16
CA ILE A 384 -6.61 -9.88 20.61
C ILE A 384 -5.20 -9.67 20.05
N GLU A 385 -4.90 -8.46 19.61
CA GLU A 385 -3.60 -8.09 19.01
C GLU A 385 -3.15 -6.76 19.58
N LEU A 386 -1.93 -6.74 20.13
CA LEU A 386 -1.23 -5.53 20.56
C LEU A 386 -0.10 -5.25 19.57
N GLU A 387 -0.09 -4.06 19.01
CA GLU A 387 0.95 -3.62 18.08
C GLU A 387 1.54 -2.28 18.57
N VAL A 388 2.86 -2.18 18.59
CA VAL A 388 3.60 -0.94 18.84
C VAL A 388 4.53 -0.71 17.65
N ASP A 389 4.45 0.48 17.07
CA ASP A 389 5.26 0.93 15.96
C ASP A 389 5.95 2.23 16.34
N HIS A 390 7.29 2.25 16.26
CA HIS A 390 8.12 3.41 16.57
C HIS A 390 8.97 3.74 15.34
N ASN A 391 8.88 4.98 14.90
CA ASN A 391 9.52 5.48 13.70
C ASN A 391 10.37 6.71 14.02
N LEU A 392 11.55 6.74 13.45
CA LEU A 392 12.48 7.88 13.46
C LEU A 392 12.76 8.29 12.02
N PHE A 393 12.89 9.58 11.79
CA PHE A 393 13.30 10.14 10.51
C PHE A 393 14.20 11.34 10.76
N GLU A 394 15.35 11.33 10.12
CA GLU A 394 16.35 12.39 10.11
C GLU A 394 16.58 12.81 8.66
N SER A 395 16.66 14.09 8.39
CA SER A 395 16.94 14.64 7.06
C SER A 395 17.82 15.87 7.20
N GLU A 396 18.92 15.88 6.50
CA GLU A 396 19.80 17.03 6.32
C GLU A 396 19.76 17.45 4.86
N GLN A 397 19.50 18.72 4.58
CA GLN A 397 19.44 19.28 3.24
C GLN A 397 20.24 20.58 3.16
N ASP A 398 21.23 20.58 2.27
CA ASP A 398 22.04 21.75 1.94
C ASP A 398 21.72 22.19 0.51
N ALA A 399 21.30 23.44 0.32
CA ALA A 399 20.94 23.97 -0.99
C ALA A 399 21.75 25.23 -1.31
N ASP A 400 22.52 25.22 -2.39
CA ASP A 400 23.32 26.34 -2.89
C ASP A 400 22.61 27.01 -4.07
N PHE A 401 22.43 28.33 -3.96
CA PHE A 401 21.81 29.16 -4.98
C PHE A 401 22.79 30.23 -5.48
N SER A 402 23.08 30.19 -6.77
CA SER A 402 23.90 31.18 -7.41
C SER A 402 23.19 31.81 -8.60
N SER A 403 23.18 33.13 -8.68
CA SER A 403 22.45 33.87 -9.70
C SER A 403 23.38 34.78 -10.51
N THR A 404 23.07 34.89 -11.82
CA THR A 404 23.75 35.79 -12.75
C THR A 404 22.73 36.62 -13.54
N GLY A 405 23.11 37.82 -13.99
CA GLY A 405 22.20 38.74 -14.67
C GLY A 405 21.57 39.76 -13.70
N ALA A 406 20.30 40.07 -13.87
CA ALA A 406 19.57 41.07 -13.10
C ALA A 406 19.05 40.55 -11.74
N SER A 407 19.83 39.73 -11.05
CA SER A 407 19.43 39.21 -9.72
C SER A 407 19.51 40.31 -8.65
N THR A 408 18.49 40.41 -7.83
CA THR A 408 18.43 41.33 -6.67
C THR A 408 19.17 40.75 -5.46
N PHE A 409 19.31 39.41 -5.39
CA PHE A 409 19.90 38.73 -4.26
C PHE A 409 21.31 38.23 -4.59
N PRO A 410 22.25 38.31 -3.64
CA PRO A 410 23.55 37.65 -3.75
C PRO A 410 23.38 36.13 -3.76
N ASN A 411 24.46 35.43 -4.10
CA ASN A 411 24.49 33.97 -3.91
C ASN A 411 24.32 33.62 -2.44
N TYR A 412 23.63 32.55 -2.14
CA TYR A 412 23.31 32.09 -0.77
C TYR A 412 23.20 30.59 -0.66
N MET A 413 23.29 30.10 0.55
CA MET A 413 23.03 28.68 0.91
C MET A 413 21.90 28.62 1.94
N ASP A 414 21.03 27.67 1.78
CA ASP A 414 20.01 27.30 2.74
C ASP A 414 20.35 25.93 3.35
N PHE A 415 20.14 25.77 4.66
CA PHE A 415 20.35 24.56 5.43
C PHE A 415 19.06 24.21 6.15
N VAL A 416 18.60 22.98 5.98
CA VAL A 416 17.35 22.49 6.58
C VAL A 416 17.59 21.14 7.24
N ASP A 417 17.52 21.10 8.56
CA ASP A 417 17.57 19.87 9.34
C ASP A 417 16.17 19.51 9.82
N THR A 418 15.76 18.27 9.62
CA THR A 418 14.44 17.77 10.02
C THR A 418 14.55 16.49 10.83
N ASP A 419 14.14 16.54 12.09
CA ASP A 419 13.97 15.39 12.97
C ASP A 419 12.48 15.09 13.16
N ARG A 420 12.09 13.82 13.01
CA ARG A 420 10.72 13.40 13.22
C ARG A 420 10.65 12.08 13.97
N THR A 421 9.85 12.07 15.02
CA THR A 421 9.55 10.87 15.80
C THR A 421 8.05 10.59 15.75
N GLN A 422 7.71 9.32 15.53
CA GLN A 422 6.32 8.88 15.57
C GLN A 422 6.21 7.57 16.36
N THR A 423 5.32 7.54 17.33
CA THR A 423 4.99 6.32 18.06
C THR A 423 3.51 6.04 17.94
N THR A 424 3.16 4.81 17.58
CA THR A 424 1.77 4.35 17.50
C THR A 424 1.60 3.06 18.30
N ALA A 425 0.64 3.02 19.20
CA ALA A 425 0.24 1.83 19.92
C ALA A 425 -1.22 1.50 19.61
N ASN A 426 -1.49 0.23 19.28
CA ASN A 426 -2.80 -0.28 18.88
C ASN A 426 -3.16 -1.51 19.73
N LEU A 427 -4.39 -1.56 20.19
CA LEU A 427 -4.98 -2.74 20.81
C LEU A 427 -6.27 -3.10 20.10
N ASP A 428 -6.31 -4.23 19.41
CA ASP A 428 -7.43 -4.73 18.64
C ASP A 428 -8.02 -5.99 19.26
N TYR A 429 -9.33 -6.02 19.43
CA TYR A 429 -10.09 -7.18 19.83
C TYR A 429 -11.11 -7.56 18.77
N VAL A 430 -11.11 -8.82 18.33
CA VAL A 430 -12.03 -9.37 17.33
C VAL A 430 -12.75 -10.54 17.92
N ASN A 431 -14.08 -10.48 17.97
CA ASN A 431 -14.94 -11.55 18.47
C ASN A 431 -16.01 -11.93 17.43
N PRO A 432 -15.90 -13.10 16.79
CA PRO A 432 -17.02 -13.70 16.09
C PRO A 432 -18.07 -14.15 17.11
N LEU A 433 -19.17 -13.40 17.25
CA LEU A 433 -20.23 -13.69 18.22
C LEU A 433 -20.89 -15.04 17.88
N ASP A 434 -21.13 -15.30 16.61
CA ASP A 434 -21.64 -16.56 16.04
C ASP A 434 -21.05 -16.81 14.65
N SER A 435 -21.66 -17.67 13.83
CA SER A 435 -21.21 -18.01 12.48
C SER A 435 -21.40 -16.88 11.45
N ILE A 436 -22.30 -15.95 11.73
CA ILE A 436 -22.67 -14.84 10.83
C ILE A 436 -22.29 -13.47 11.38
N SER A 437 -22.12 -13.31 12.70
CA SER A 437 -21.96 -12.03 13.39
C SER A 437 -20.54 -11.86 13.93
N LYS A 438 -19.97 -10.67 13.76
CA LYS A 438 -18.63 -10.32 14.21
C LYS A 438 -18.60 -8.93 14.84
N LEU A 439 -18.02 -8.81 16.03
CA LEU A 439 -17.72 -7.56 16.72
C LEU A 439 -16.21 -7.32 16.69
N GLU A 440 -15.82 -6.10 16.35
CA GLU A 440 -14.42 -5.65 16.43
C GLU A 440 -14.36 -4.35 17.24
N LEU A 441 -13.45 -4.31 18.21
CA LEU A 441 -13.19 -3.15 19.07
C LEU A 441 -11.71 -2.80 19.00
N GLY A 442 -11.35 -1.54 19.16
CA GLY A 442 -9.96 -1.17 19.24
C GLY A 442 -9.72 0.18 19.88
N LEU A 443 -8.51 0.30 20.43
CA LEU A 443 -7.95 1.51 21.00
C LEU A 443 -6.64 1.83 20.27
N GLN A 444 -6.36 3.12 20.08
CA GLN A 444 -5.13 3.58 19.44
C GLN A 444 -4.64 4.86 20.08
N SER A 445 -3.31 4.94 20.31
CA SER A 445 -2.58 6.17 20.62
C SER A 445 -1.58 6.43 19.50
N ARG A 446 -1.50 7.68 19.04
CA ARG A 446 -0.51 8.15 18.05
C ARG A 446 0.10 9.44 18.53
N ASN A 447 1.41 9.47 18.65
CA ASN A 447 2.17 10.62 19.10
C ASN A 447 3.20 10.99 18.04
N PHE A 448 3.25 12.25 17.69
CA PHE A 448 4.14 12.82 16.67
C PHE A 448 4.87 13.99 17.24
N GLU A 449 6.17 14.05 17.00
CA GLU A 449 7.00 15.22 17.18
C GLU A 449 7.79 15.45 15.90
N THR A 450 7.84 16.67 15.41
CA THR A 450 8.70 17.07 14.30
C THR A 450 9.39 18.37 14.63
N LYS A 451 10.70 18.41 14.43
CA LYS A 451 11.55 19.59 14.57
C LYS A 451 12.15 19.91 13.22
N VAL A 452 12.08 21.17 12.81
CA VAL A 452 12.72 21.69 11.59
C VAL A 452 13.57 22.87 12.00
N ASP A 453 14.87 22.77 11.78
CA ASP A 453 15.83 23.85 11.98
C ASP A 453 16.27 24.37 10.60
N TYR A 454 15.99 25.65 10.34
CA TYR A 454 16.35 26.33 9.10
C TYR A 454 17.33 27.46 9.36
N SER A 455 18.37 27.53 8.53
CA SER A 455 19.27 28.69 8.47
C SER A 455 19.66 29.02 7.04
N SER A 456 20.02 30.26 6.79
CA SER A 456 20.39 30.76 5.46
C SER A 456 21.53 31.78 5.57
N THR A 457 22.42 31.73 4.59
CA THR A 457 23.42 32.81 4.40
C THR A 457 22.87 33.96 3.56
N GLY A 458 21.63 33.82 3.06
CA GLY A 458 20.97 34.80 2.19
C GLY A 458 20.33 35.96 2.94
N GLN A 459 19.61 36.73 2.18
CA GLN A 459 18.86 37.91 2.64
C GLN A 459 17.37 37.75 2.30
N SER A 460 16.51 38.31 3.14
CA SER A 460 15.08 38.43 2.93
C SER A 460 14.57 39.81 3.28
N PHE A 461 13.40 40.19 2.77
CA PHE A 461 12.75 41.42 3.16
C PHE A 461 12.10 41.27 4.54
N ASN A 462 12.31 42.26 5.42
CA ASN A 462 11.56 42.38 6.66
C ASN A 462 10.17 43.00 6.41
N SER A 463 9.34 43.14 7.44
CA SER A 463 8.00 43.75 7.36
C SER A 463 7.98 45.20 6.91
N ASN A 464 9.11 45.90 6.95
CA ASN A 464 9.25 47.29 6.49
C ASN A 464 9.72 47.35 5.03
N GLY A 465 9.98 46.24 4.37
CA GLY A 465 10.55 46.20 3.02
C GLY A 465 12.06 46.36 2.96
N ASP A 466 12.78 46.32 4.11
CA ASP A 466 14.24 46.44 4.13
C ASP A 466 14.86 45.05 3.90
N LEU A 467 15.95 45.01 3.13
CA LEU A 467 16.71 43.77 2.90
C LEU A 467 17.62 43.52 4.11
N VAL A 468 17.33 42.39 4.80
CA VAL A 468 18.05 41.98 6.03
C VAL A 468 18.58 40.56 5.89
N PRO A 469 19.61 40.13 6.66
CA PRO A 469 19.97 38.70 6.71
C PRO A 469 18.75 37.85 7.01
N THR A 470 18.57 36.75 6.28
CA THR A 470 17.44 35.82 6.51
C THR A 470 17.53 35.27 7.93
N PRO A 471 16.51 35.44 8.78
CA PRO A 471 16.55 34.93 10.15
C PRO A 471 16.49 33.37 10.18
N SER A 472 17.31 32.79 11.06
CA SER A 472 17.18 31.37 11.35
C SER A 472 15.82 31.07 12.01
N THR A 473 15.21 29.97 11.62
CA THR A 473 13.88 29.59 12.08
C THR A 473 13.89 28.17 12.61
N LYS A 474 13.40 28.00 13.83
CA LYS A 474 13.16 26.70 14.42
C LYS A 474 11.66 26.46 14.55
N PHE A 475 11.15 25.43 13.88
CA PHE A 475 9.74 25.06 13.91
C PHE A 475 9.57 23.71 14.59
N VAL A 476 8.75 23.65 15.64
CA VAL A 476 8.42 22.41 16.36
C VAL A 476 6.93 22.17 16.23
N TYR A 477 6.56 20.96 15.81
CA TYR A 477 5.19 20.55 15.60
C TYR A 477 4.91 19.24 16.33
N ASP A 478 3.99 19.30 17.30
CA ASP A 478 3.54 18.16 18.11
C ASP A 478 2.09 17.84 17.80
N MET A 479 1.76 16.57 17.66
CA MET A 479 0.38 16.12 17.49
C MET A 479 0.14 14.79 18.20
N ASP A 480 -0.83 14.81 19.14
CA ASP A 480 -1.29 13.63 19.85
C ASP A 480 -2.73 13.27 19.44
N ILE A 481 -2.97 12.01 19.13
CA ILE A 481 -4.28 11.50 18.73
C ILE A 481 -4.63 10.25 19.51
N TYR A 482 -5.71 10.31 20.27
CA TYR A 482 -6.26 9.16 21.00
C TYR A 482 -7.57 8.74 20.37
N SER A 483 -7.73 7.45 20.11
CA SER A 483 -8.87 6.94 19.34
C SER A 483 -9.45 5.68 19.95
N ALA A 484 -10.78 5.54 19.83
CA ALA A 484 -11.48 4.30 20.06
C ALA A 484 -12.40 4.00 18.87
N TYR A 485 -12.55 2.72 18.51
CA TYR A 485 -13.49 2.31 17.47
C TYR A 485 -14.26 1.05 17.85
N ALA A 486 -15.47 0.94 17.28
CA ALA A 486 -16.27 -0.26 17.30
C ALA A 486 -16.83 -0.53 15.93
N THR A 487 -16.79 -1.78 15.46
CA THR A 487 -17.45 -2.24 14.24
C THR A 487 -18.25 -3.51 14.53
N PHE A 488 -19.46 -3.56 14.01
CA PHE A 488 -20.32 -4.73 14.06
C PHE A 488 -20.75 -5.10 12.63
N GLY A 489 -20.63 -6.38 12.28
CA GLY A 489 -21.00 -6.90 10.97
C GLY A 489 -21.73 -8.21 11.06
N GLN A 490 -22.68 -8.43 10.12
CA GLN A 490 -23.36 -9.70 9.93
C GLN A 490 -23.35 -10.10 8.45
N SER A 491 -23.18 -11.41 8.21
CA SER A 491 -23.11 -11.98 6.86
C SER A 491 -24.11 -13.13 6.74
N TYR A 492 -25.18 -12.89 6.00
CA TYR A 492 -26.18 -13.88 5.61
C TYR A 492 -25.85 -14.45 4.23
N GLU A 493 -26.62 -15.41 3.76
CA GLU A 493 -26.41 -16.03 2.44
C GLU A 493 -26.35 -15.00 1.29
N LYS A 494 -27.32 -14.07 1.24
CA LYS A 494 -27.43 -13.06 0.18
C LYS A 494 -27.09 -11.64 0.61
N TRP A 495 -27.11 -11.37 1.91
CA TRP A 495 -26.92 -10.05 2.47
C TRP A 495 -25.75 -10.04 3.45
N SER A 496 -24.96 -9.01 3.41
CA SER A 496 -24.01 -8.69 4.48
C SER A 496 -24.03 -7.21 4.75
N TYR A 497 -23.88 -6.85 6.02
CA TYR A 497 -23.70 -5.46 6.41
C TYR A 497 -22.61 -5.32 7.47
N GLN A 498 -22.02 -4.16 7.50
CA GLN A 498 -21.04 -3.75 8.52
C GLN A 498 -21.30 -2.28 8.85
N MET A 499 -21.41 -1.98 10.13
CA MET A 499 -21.50 -0.63 10.67
C MET A 499 -20.34 -0.40 11.63
N GLY A 500 -19.82 0.81 11.65
CA GLY A 500 -18.72 1.16 12.52
C GLY A 500 -18.73 2.63 12.89
N VAL A 501 -18.18 2.92 14.06
CA VAL A 501 -17.95 4.27 14.55
C VAL A 501 -16.54 4.33 15.14
N ARG A 502 -15.87 5.44 14.89
CA ARG A 502 -14.58 5.78 15.47
C ARG A 502 -14.67 7.18 16.06
N ILE A 503 -14.09 7.37 17.22
CA ILE A 503 -13.98 8.66 17.91
C ILE A 503 -12.50 8.95 18.05
N GLU A 504 -12.09 10.19 17.75
CA GLU A 504 -10.73 10.68 17.94
C GLU A 504 -10.70 11.98 18.73
N ASP A 505 -9.86 12.03 19.76
CA ASP A 505 -9.45 13.25 20.45
C ASP A 505 -8.06 13.66 19.92
N VAL A 506 -7.94 14.88 19.44
CA VAL A 506 -6.75 15.40 18.76
C VAL A 506 -6.26 16.63 19.46
N GLN A 507 -4.95 16.70 19.71
CA GLN A 507 -4.27 17.85 20.26
C GLN A 507 -3.08 18.17 19.38
N VAL A 508 -3.01 19.41 18.89
CA VAL A 508 -1.94 19.90 18.04
C VAL A 508 -1.29 21.12 18.70
N LYS A 509 0.03 21.20 18.65
CA LYS A 509 0.81 22.36 19.10
C LYS A 509 1.91 22.63 18.10
N ALA A 510 2.09 23.90 17.76
CA ALA A 510 3.19 24.33 16.92
C ALA A 510 3.87 25.55 17.52
N ASP A 511 5.19 25.50 17.57
CA ASP A 511 6.05 26.59 18.07
C ASP A 511 7.03 27.03 16.99
N THR A 512 7.18 28.36 16.82
CA THR A 512 8.20 28.96 15.97
C THR A 512 9.15 29.77 16.84
N ASN A 513 10.45 29.44 16.83
CA ASN A 513 11.46 30.08 17.67
C ASN A 513 11.04 30.13 19.16
N ALA A 514 10.52 29.04 19.70
CA ALA A 514 9.99 28.88 21.04
C ALA A 514 8.78 29.79 21.39
N VAL A 515 8.16 30.41 20.40
CA VAL A 515 6.90 31.16 20.55
C VAL A 515 5.77 30.31 19.97
N ARG A 516 4.65 30.21 20.71
CA ARG A 516 3.47 29.46 20.26
C ARG A 516 2.91 30.07 18.98
N ALA A 517 3.02 29.33 17.86
CA ALA A 517 2.47 29.72 16.57
C ALA A 517 0.96 29.42 16.51
N PHE A 518 0.56 28.19 16.89
CA PHE A 518 -0.85 27.83 17.03
C PHE A 518 -1.05 26.63 17.94
N THR A 519 -2.28 26.45 18.40
CA THR A 519 -2.76 25.28 19.14
C THR A 519 -4.16 24.93 18.65
N ASP A 520 -4.40 23.67 18.39
CA ASP A 520 -5.72 23.14 18.03
C ASP A 520 -6.07 21.92 18.91
N LYS A 521 -7.33 21.86 19.34
CA LYS A 521 -7.85 20.73 20.11
C LYS A 521 -9.31 20.47 19.76
N TYR A 522 -9.59 19.24 19.31
CA TYR A 522 -10.94 18.86 18.93
C TYR A 522 -11.18 17.36 19.10
N THR A 523 -12.48 16.99 19.26
CA THR A 523 -12.92 15.60 19.28
C THR A 523 -13.94 15.40 18.16
N GLU A 524 -13.71 14.37 17.31
CA GLU A 524 -14.51 14.10 16.14
C GLU A 524 -14.96 12.65 16.03
N ILE A 525 -16.12 12.45 15.38
CA ILE A 525 -16.74 11.15 15.19
C ILE A 525 -16.75 10.80 13.70
N TYR A 526 -16.30 9.57 13.38
CA TYR A 526 -16.18 9.04 12.02
C TYR A 526 -17.03 7.78 11.85
N PRO A 527 -18.31 7.92 11.47
CA PRO A 527 -19.17 6.78 11.15
C PRO A 527 -18.81 6.18 9.80
N SER A 528 -19.03 4.86 9.67
CA SER A 528 -18.94 4.13 8.41
C SER A 528 -20.01 3.04 8.33
N GLY A 529 -20.47 2.73 7.12
CA GLY A 529 -21.46 1.71 6.88
C GLY A 529 -21.33 1.07 5.50
N PHE A 530 -21.55 -0.25 5.42
CA PHE A 530 -21.52 -1.04 4.21
C PHE A 530 -22.72 -1.99 4.20
N VAL A 531 -23.39 -2.07 3.07
CA VAL A 531 -24.43 -3.07 2.80
C VAL A 531 -24.10 -3.72 1.47
N THR A 532 -23.99 -5.03 1.46
CA THR A 532 -23.72 -5.81 0.25
C THR A 532 -24.83 -6.81 0.03
N TYR A 533 -25.38 -6.82 -1.19
CA TYR A 533 -26.39 -7.77 -1.66
C TYR A 533 -25.83 -8.64 -2.78
N LYS A 534 -25.89 -9.95 -2.60
CA LYS A 534 -25.47 -10.97 -3.57
C LYS A 534 -26.69 -11.84 -3.93
N PRO A 535 -27.50 -11.43 -4.91
CA PRO A 535 -28.68 -12.22 -5.31
C PRO A 535 -28.30 -13.63 -5.76
N ASN A 536 -27.11 -13.77 -6.34
CA ASN A 536 -26.50 -15.02 -6.79
C ASN A 536 -24.97 -14.91 -6.77
N GLU A 537 -24.25 -15.95 -7.16
CA GLU A 537 -22.78 -15.98 -7.18
C GLU A 537 -22.13 -15.03 -8.21
N LYS A 538 -22.90 -14.56 -9.19
CA LYS A 538 -22.38 -13.72 -10.30
C LYS A 538 -22.59 -12.23 -10.05
N ASP A 539 -23.58 -11.86 -9.27
CA ASP A 539 -24.00 -10.47 -9.09
C ASP A 539 -23.76 -10.00 -7.65
N GLN A 540 -23.14 -8.85 -7.49
CA GLN A 540 -22.92 -8.20 -6.21
C GLN A 540 -23.23 -6.70 -6.33
N LEU A 541 -24.16 -6.23 -5.50
CA LEU A 541 -24.45 -4.81 -5.29
C LEU A 541 -23.92 -4.41 -3.92
N GLN A 542 -23.22 -3.27 -3.82
CA GLN A 542 -22.74 -2.72 -2.57
C GLN A 542 -23.06 -1.23 -2.47
N ILE A 543 -23.52 -0.83 -1.29
CA ILE A 543 -23.70 0.56 -0.90
C ILE A 543 -22.78 0.81 0.28
N SER A 544 -22.06 1.92 0.28
CA SER A 544 -21.15 2.29 1.36
C SER A 544 -21.19 3.78 1.66
N TYR A 545 -20.94 4.09 2.94
CA TYR A 545 -20.79 5.44 3.46
C TYR A 545 -19.60 5.50 4.42
N SER A 546 -18.81 6.58 4.37
CA SER A 546 -17.84 6.92 5.41
C SER A 546 -17.66 8.43 5.53
N ARG A 547 -17.46 8.90 6.77
CA ARG A 547 -16.94 10.24 7.04
C ARG A 547 -15.44 10.15 7.33
N ARG A 548 -14.69 11.06 6.75
CA ARG A 548 -13.21 11.08 6.82
C ARG A 548 -12.70 12.49 7.09
N VAL A 549 -11.44 12.57 7.52
CA VAL A 549 -10.71 13.81 7.77
C VAL A 549 -9.41 13.82 6.98
N ASP A 550 -8.97 15.00 6.61
CA ASP A 550 -7.59 15.25 6.20
C ASP A 550 -7.05 16.43 7.00
N ARG A 551 -6.08 16.13 7.85
CA ARG A 551 -5.42 17.12 8.70
C ARG A 551 -4.31 17.79 7.92
N PRO A 552 -4.07 19.08 8.12
CA PRO A 552 -2.90 19.73 7.53
C PRO A 552 -1.63 18.96 7.89
N GLY A 553 -0.83 18.64 6.88
CA GLY A 553 0.46 18.00 7.08
C GLY A 553 1.54 19.01 7.41
N LEU A 554 2.69 18.54 7.93
CA LEU A 554 3.81 19.42 8.31
C LEU A 554 4.17 20.43 7.22
N GLN A 555 4.40 19.98 5.98
CA GLN A 555 4.78 20.88 4.87
C GLN A 555 3.68 21.87 4.51
N GLN A 556 2.41 21.52 4.78
CA GLN A 556 1.30 22.44 4.53
C GLN A 556 1.22 23.56 5.55
N VAL A 557 1.70 23.34 6.79
CA VAL A 557 1.69 24.33 7.89
C VAL A 557 3.06 24.91 8.19
N ASN A 558 4.16 24.35 7.67
CA ASN A 558 5.51 24.80 7.92
C ASN A 558 5.75 26.18 7.26
N PRO A 559 5.98 27.27 8.02
CA PRO A 559 6.18 28.58 7.45
C PRO A 559 7.59 28.78 6.85
N ILE A 560 8.46 27.78 6.96
CA ILE A 560 9.83 27.85 6.43
C ILE A 560 9.78 27.71 4.90
N ARG A 561 10.55 28.54 4.23
CA ARG A 561 10.68 28.50 2.77
C ARG A 561 11.35 27.19 2.33
N GLU A 562 10.63 26.40 1.54
CA GLU A 562 11.12 25.11 1.01
C GLU A 562 11.81 25.25 -0.36
N PHE A 563 11.42 26.26 -1.14
CA PHE A 563 11.92 26.46 -2.50
C PHE A 563 11.80 27.92 -2.92
N ALA A 564 12.77 28.41 -3.70
CA ALA A 564 12.72 29.74 -4.32
C ALA A 564 13.35 29.76 -5.71
N THR A 565 12.66 30.39 -6.65
CA THR A 565 13.18 30.82 -7.94
C THR A 565 13.13 32.34 -8.02
N PRO A 566 13.70 32.99 -9.08
CA PRO A 566 13.55 34.40 -9.27
C PRO A 566 12.09 34.92 -9.28
N LEU A 567 11.12 34.07 -9.64
CA LEU A 567 9.70 34.44 -9.78
C LEU A 567 8.74 33.71 -8.85
N LEU A 568 9.22 32.76 -8.03
CA LEU A 568 8.38 31.92 -7.20
C LEU A 568 9.06 31.63 -5.87
N SER A 569 8.30 31.73 -4.78
CA SER A 569 8.67 31.20 -3.46
C SER A 569 7.61 30.18 -3.00
N ALA A 570 8.02 29.19 -2.21
CA ALA A 570 7.12 28.16 -1.72
C ALA A 570 7.28 27.95 -0.21
N PHE A 571 6.18 28.03 0.54
CA PHE A 571 6.11 27.72 1.99
C PHE A 571 4.69 27.36 2.42
N GLY A 572 4.53 26.72 3.59
CA GLY A 572 3.23 26.30 4.11
C GLY A 572 2.44 27.44 4.76
N ASN A 573 1.18 27.16 5.09
CA ASN A 573 0.25 28.07 5.76
C ASN A 573 -0.13 27.52 7.15
N PRO A 574 0.36 28.08 8.26
CA PRO A 574 0.07 27.60 9.60
C PRO A 574 -1.40 27.80 10.03
N ASN A 575 -2.19 28.56 9.28
CA ASN A 575 -3.60 28.85 9.59
C ASN A 575 -4.57 27.78 9.03
N LEU A 576 -4.06 26.74 8.39
CA LEU A 576 -4.90 25.68 7.84
C LEU A 576 -5.68 24.93 8.91
N VAL A 577 -6.98 24.69 8.64
CA VAL A 577 -7.87 23.87 9.43
C VAL A 577 -8.08 22.49 8.79
N PRO A 578 -8.45 21.44 9.56
CA PRO A 578 -8.74 20.12 9.00
C PRO A 578 -9.94 20.15 8.04
N GLN A 579 -9.83 19.45 6.92
CA GLN A 579 -10.93 19.26 5.99
C GLN A 579 -11.66 17.93 6.25
N PHE A 580 -12.98 17.90 6.01
CA PHE A 580 -13.79 16.71 6.22
C PHE A 580 -14.49 16.28 4.93
N THR A 581 -14.60 14.96 4.73
CA THR A 581 -15.31 14.39 3.57
C THR A 581 -16.36 13.38 4.00
N SER A 582 -17.58 13.56 3.52
CA SER A 582 -18.62 12.53 3.53
C SER A 582 -18.70 11.89 2.16
N SER A 583 -18.44 10.58 2.07
CA SER A 583 -18.42 9.80 0.83
C SER A 583 -19.53 8.77 0.79
N TYR A 584 -20.31 8.76 -0.29
CA TYR A 584 -21.38 7.82 -0.57
C TYR A 584 -21.06 7.09 -1.87
N GLU A 585 -21.10 5.76 -1.87
CA GLU A 585 -20.78 4.96 -3.07
C GLU A 585 -21.79 3.84 -3.27
N VAL A 586 -22.14 3.58 -4.53
CA VAL A 586 -22.90 2.41 -4.97
C VAL A 586 -22.09 1.70 -6.04
N ASN A 587 -21.73 0.44 -5.78
CA ASN A 587 -20.94 -0.38 -6.69
C ASN A 587 -21.72 -1.64 -7.08
N TYR A 588 -21.76 -1.96 -8.37
CA TYR A 588 -22.30 -3.20 -8.89
C TYR A 588 -21.24 -3.99 -9.64
N THR A 589 -21.01 -5.21 -9.23
CA THR A 589 -20.06 -6.15 -9.87
C THR A 589 -20.82 -7.33 -10.46
N LYS A 590 -20.60 -7.57 -11.75
CA LYS A 590 -21.11 -8.75 -12.46
C LYS A 590 -19.96 -9.64 -12.89
N ARG A 591 -19.96 -10.90 -12.42
CA ARG A 591 -19.07 -11.94 -12.91
C ARG A 591 -19.67 -12.55 -14.18
N ILE A 592 -18.89 -12.53 -15.27
CA ILE A 592 -19.24 -13.14 -16.55
C ILE A 592 -18.37 -14.38 -16.79
N LYS A 593 -18.69 -15.19 -17.82
CA LYS A 593 -18.01 -16.47 -18.08
C LYS A 593 -16.48 -16.38 -18.08
N ASN A 594 -15.94 -15.32 -18.62
CA ASN A 594 -14.48 -15.15 -18.79
C ASN A 594 -13.97 -13.82 -18.15
N GLY A 595 -14.59 -13.38 -17.06
CA GLY A 595 -14.15 -12.15 -16.41
C GLY A 595 -15.17 -11.52 -15.47
N SER A 596 -15.02 -10.23 -15.25
CA SER A 596 -15.94 -9.41 -14.44
C SER A 596 -16.02 -7.97 -14.96
N VAL A 597 -17.16 -7.35 -14.72
CA VAL A 597 -17.38 -5.92 -14.95
C VAL A 597 -17.86 -5.33 -13.63
N THR A 598 -17.27 -4.22 -13.21
CA THR A 598 -17.71 -3.46 -12.03
C THR A 598 -18.04 -2.05 -12.48
N GLY A 599 -19.28 -1.59 -12.23
CA GLY A 599 -19.71 -0.22 -12.36
C GLY A 599 -19.96 0.40 -10.98
N GLY A 600 -19.59 1.65 -10.80
CA GLY A 600 -19.77 2.38 -9.55
C GLY A 600 -20.22 3.81 -9.80
N VAL A 601 -20.99 4.34 -8.88
CA VAL A 601 -21.30 5.77 -8.78
C VAL A 601 -20.91 6.26 -7.40
N PHE A 602 -20.41 7.48 -7.31
CA PHE A 602 -20.03 8.08 -6.04
C PHE A 602 -20.48 9.54 -5.96
N TYR A 603 -20.72 9.98 -4.73
CA TYR A 603 -20.88 11.38 -4.37
C TYR A 603 -20.03 11.69 -3.15
N ARG A 604 -19.34 12.84 -3.16
CA ARG A 604 -18.53 13.35 -2.06
C ARG A 604 -18.92 14.78 -1.76
N SER A 605 -19.05 15.08 -0.47
CA SER A 605 -19.14 16.44 0.05
C SER A 605 -17.91 16.71 0.89
N ILE A 606 -17.14 17.72 0.51
CA ILE A 606 -15.88 18.11 1.12
C ILE A 606 -16.06 19.48 1.74
N THR A 607 -15.68 19.63 3.00
CA THR A 607 -15.73 20.88 3.77
C THR A 607 -14.32 21.32 4.06
N ASP A 608 -14.02 22.62 3.88
CA ASP A 608 -12.72 23.25 4.11
C ASP A 608 -11.60 22.55 3.32
N GLU A 609 -11.80 22.34 2.01
CA GLU A 609 -10.85 21.59 1.17
C GLU A 609 -9.47 22.25 1.17
N ILE A 610 -8.45 21.53 1.65
CA ILE A 610 -7.05 21.99 1.62
C ILE A 610 -6.52 21.79 0.21
N ASN A 611 -6.17 22.86 -0.45
CA ASN A 611 -5.61 22.84 -1.81
C ASN A 611 -4.43 23.77 -1.96
N ARG A 612 -3.66 23.57 -3.03
CA ARG A 612 -2.61 24.53 -3.40
C ARG A 612 -3.22 25.85 -3.80
N ALA A 613 -2.60 26.94 -3.35
CA ALA A 613 -2.95 28.30 -3.68
C ALA A 613 -1.71 29.05 -4.18
N ILE A 614 -1.92 29.93 -5.14
CA ILE A 614 -0.87 30.79 -5.68
C ILE A 614 -1.31 32.23 -5.45
N TYR A 615 -0.51 32.97 -4.66
CA TYR A 615 -0.75 34.36 -4.31
C TYR A 615 0.36 35.24 -4.84
N ILE A 616 0.12 36.56 -4.90
CA ILE A 616 1.14 37.56 -5.24
C ILE A 616 1.96 37.82 -3.99
N ASP A 617 3.28 37.87 -4.11
CA ASP A 617 4.17 38.28 -3.02
C ASP A 617 4.02 39.78 -2.76
N ARG A 618 3.58 40.15 -1.54
CA ARG A 618 3.35 41.55 -1.13
C ARG A 618 4.65 42.38 -1.11
N LEU A 619 5.79 41.71 -0.94
CA LEU A 619 7.11 42.39 -0.88
C LEU A 619 7.80 42.50 -2.25
N ASP A 620 7.44 41.64 -3.20
CA ASP A 620 7.89 41.67 -4.59
C ASP A 620 6.78 41.25 -5.53
N LEU A 621 6.00 42.18 -6.02
CA LEU A 621 4.83 41.92 -6.87
C LEU A 621 5.16 41.19 -8.19
N ASN A 622 6.42 41.02 -8.56
CA ASN A 622 6.83 40.18 -9.69
C ASN A 622 6.90 38.71 -9.32
N LYS A 623 6.93 38.41 -8.01
CA LYS A 623 6.98 37.04 -7.50
C LYS A 623 5.59 36.52 -7.14
N THR A 624 5.47 35.22 -7.17
CA THR A 624 4.32 34.51 -6.65
C THR A 624 4.73 33.62 -5.47
N ILE A 625 3.80 33.41 -4.55
CA ILE A 625 3.91 32.52 -3.40
C ILE A 625 3.06 31.29 -3.71
N LEU A 626 3.69 30.13 -3.80
CA LEU A 626 2.99 28.85 -3.85
C LEU A 626 2.83 28.33 -2.42
N THR A 627 1.59 28.18 -1.99
CA THR A 627 1.25 27.77 -0.63
C THR A 627 0.02 26.83 -0.62
N PHE A 628 -0.61 26.67 0.53
CA PHE A 628 -1.86 25.95 0.70
C PHE A 628 -2.90 26.84 1.37
N ASP A 629 -4.17 26.59 1.04
CA ASP A 629 -5.27 27.27 1.71
C ASP A 629 -6.49 26.36 1.83
N ASN A 630 -7.42 26.69 2.75
CA ASN A 630 -8.71 26.04 2.85
C ASN A 630 -9.67 26.70 1.89
N PHE A 631 -10.08 25.97 0.86
CA PHE A 631 -11.11 26.44 -0.06
C PHE A 631 -12.50 26.14 0.51
N ASP A 632 -13.49 26.89 0.05
CA ASP A 632 -14.89 26.67 0.41
C ASP A 632 -15.36 25.24 0.05
N ASN A 633 -16.56 24.90 0.53
CA ASN A 633 -17.16 23.57 0.33
C ASN A 633 -17.16 23.13 -1.13
N THR A 634 -16.59 21.97 -1.38
CA THR A 634 -16.49 21.31 -2.67
C THR A 634 -17.42 20.11 -2.72
N SER A 635 -18.02 19.85 -3.87
CA SER A 635 -18.74 18.60 -4.14
C SER A 635 -18.19 17.91 -5.38
N ALA A 636 -18.09 16.60 -5.32
CA ALA A 636 -17.66 15.78 -6.45
C ALA A 636 -18.59 14.57 -6.60
N TYR A 637 -18.96 14.25 -7.84
CA TYR A 637 -19.72 13.05 -8.18
C TYR A 637 -19.19 12.43 -9.47
N GLY A 638 -19.38 11.13 -9.62
CA GLY A 638 -18.86 10.48 -10.81
C GLY A 638 -19.30 9.04 -10.98
N VAL A 639 -18.86 8.50 -12.11
CA VAL A 639 -19.11 7.12 -12.52
C VAL A 639 -17.77 6.46 -12.79
N GLU A 640 -17.58 5.25 -12.27
CA GLU A 640 -16.42 4.41 -12.55
C GLU A 640 -16.85 3.13 -13.24
N LEU A 641 -16.11 2.71 -14.25
CA LEU A 641 -16.27 1.42 -14.90
C LEU A 641 -14.93 0.70 -14.91
N SER A 642 -14.89 -0.54 -14.45
CA SER A 642 -13.69 -1.39 -14.55
C SER A 642 -14.04 -2.77 -15.04
N THR A 643 -13.19 -3.32 -15.89
CA THR A 643 -13.40 -4.66 -16.46
C THR A 643 -12.12 -5.46 -16.44
N ASN A 644 -12.26 -6.74 -16.15
CA ASN A 644 -11.27 -7.76 -16.42
C ASN A 644 -11.97 -8.79 -17.31
N TYR A 645 -11.52 -8.95 -18.53
CA TYR A 645 -12.19 -9.79 -19.52
C TYR A 645 -11.19 -10.57 -20.37
N LYS A 646 -11.44 -11.86 -20.56
CA LYS A 646 -10.63 -12.75 -21.39
C LYS A 646 -11.47 -13.25 -22.57
N PRO A 647 -11.52 -12.47 -23.69
CA PRO A 647 -12.31 -12.81 -24.86
C PRO A 647 -12.00 -14.22 -25.38
N ILE A 648 -10.71 -14.52 -25.48
CA ILE A 648 -10.15 -15.79 -25.96
C ILE A 648 -8.98 -16.20 -25.08
N LYS A 649 -8.56 -17.46 -25.18
CA LYS A 649 -7.57 -18.06 -24.24
C LYS A 649 -6.21 -17.33 -24.21
N TRP A 650 -5.82 -16.72 -25.30
CA TRP A 650 -4.52 -16.04 -25.43
C TRP A 650 -4.58 -14.51 -25.26
N TRP A 651 -5.77 -13.90 -25.15
CA TRP A 651 -5.94 -12.45 -24.99
C TRP A 651 -6.74 -12.13 -23.74
N SER A 652 -6.18 -11.30 -22.85
CA SER A 652 -6.86 -10.72 -21.70
C SER A 652 -6.81 -9.20 -21.74
N ILE A 653 -7.90 -8.58 -21.31
CA ILE A 653 -8.12 -7.14 -21.29
C ILE A 653 -8.41 -6.73 -19.86
N ASN A 654 -7.67 -5.73 -19.36
CA ASN A 654 -8.02 -5.01 -18.14
C ASN A 654 -8.24 -3.56 -18.52
N GLY A 655 -9.41 -3.01 -18.24
CA GLY A 655 -9.75 -1.64 -18.57
C GLY A 655 -10.39 -0.91 -17.41
N SER A 656 -10.19 0.39 -17.32
CA SER A 656 -10.95 1.28 -16.44
C SER A 656 -11.27 2.59 -17.16
N PHE A 657 -12.45 3.09 -16.85
CA PHE A 657 -12.95 4.39 -17.30
C PHE A 657 -13.54 5.10 -16.08
N ASP A 658 -13.11 6.34 -15.86
CA ASP A 658 -13.56 7.19 -14.77
C ASP A 658 -14.07 8.50 -15.38
N LEU A 659 -15.29 8.89 -15.06
CA LEU A 659 -15.87 10.19 -15.39
C LEU A 659 -16.34 10.84 -14.08
N PHE A 660 -15.86 12.04 -13.80
CA PHE A 660 -16.27 12.77 -12.61
C PHE A 660 -16.50 14.26 -12.90
N SER A 661 -17.36 14.85 -12.11
CA SER A 661 -17.59 16.29 -12.07
C SER A 661 -17.33 16.78 -10.66
N GLN A 662 -16.63 17.89 -10.53
CA GLN A 662 -16.26 18.54 -9.27
C GLN A 662 -16.53 20.03 -9.38
N THR A 663 -17.18 20.60 -8.37
CA THR A 663 -17.34 22.03 -8.21
C THR A 663 -16.39 22.51 -7.12
N GLN A 664 -15.43 23.35 -7.47
CA GLN A 664 -14.52 24.01 -6.55
C GLN A 664 -14.92 25.48 -6.38
N ARG A 665 -14.77 26.00 -5.16
CA ARG A 665 -14.95 27.41 -4.83
C ARG A 665 -13.79 27.85 -3.98
N GLY A 666 -13.21 29.00 -4.28
CA GLY A 666 -12.07 29.49 -3.52
C GLY A 666 -11.76 30.93 -3.86
N LEU A 667 -10.64 31.39 -3.33
CA LEU A 667 -10.13 32.75 -3.47
C LEU A 667 -8.95 32.73 -4.45
N THR A 668 -8.85 33.78 -5.27
CA THR A 668 -7.71 34.02 -6.17
C THR A 668 -7.36 35.49 -6.14
N GLU A 669 -6.19 35.82 -6.65
CA GLU A 669 -5.68 37.21 -6.70
C GLU A 669 -5.37 37.59 -8.12
N THR A 670 -5.55 38.88 -8.41
CA THR A 670 -5.08 39.51 -9.64
C THR A 670 -4.44 40.87 -9.30
N LEU A 671 -3.50 41.27 -10.09
CA LEU A 671 -2.96 42.64 -10.05
C LEU A 671 -3.74 43.50 -11.04
N ASN A 672 -4.68 44.28 -10.56
CA ASN A 672 -5.58 45.09 -11.39
C ASN A 672 -5.15 46.54 -11.46
N THR A 673 -4.05 46.80 -12.15
CA THR A 673 -3.56 48.15 -12.36
C THR A 673 -2.89 48.27 -13.72
N THR A 674 -2.96 49.51 -14.28
CA THR A 674 -2.17 49.95 -15.45
C THR A 674 -0.98 50.78 -15.04
N ASP A 675 -0.74 50.94 -13.73
CA ASP A 675 0.40 51.69 -13.19
C ASP A 675 1.69 50.90 -13.47
N PRO A 676 2.73 51.53 -14.03
CA PRO A 676 4.03 50.90 -14.21
C PRO A 676 4.75 50.57 -12.88
N ASN A 677 4.29 51.11 -11.77
CA ASN A 677 4.81 50.86 -10.42
C ASN A 677 3.67 50.43 -9.47
N PRO A 678 3.12 49.23 -9.62
CA PRO A 678 2.03 48.76 -8.78
C PRO A 678 2.46 48.61 -7.32
N THR A 679 1.48 48.73 -6.42
CA THR A 679 1.64 48.55 -4.98
C THR A 679 0.76 47.35 -4.50
N GLU A 680 0.87 46.96 -3.24
CA GLU A 680 0.02 45.92 -2.67
C GLU A 680 -1.47 46.29 -2.68
N ASP A 681 -1.83 47.57 -2.66
CA ASP A 681 -3.21 48.07 -2.75
C ASP A 681 -3.87 47.81 -4.11
N ASP A 682 -3.07 47.49 -5.14
CA ASP A 682 -3.55 47.13 -6.47
C ASP A 682 -3.89 45.65 -6.61
N ILE A 683 -3.63 44.85 -5.57
CA ILE A 683 -4.00 43.42 -5.54
C ILE A 683 -5.49 43.32 -5.23
N VAL A 684 -6.23 42.64 -6.12
CA VAL A 684 -7.66 42.38 -5.97
C VAL A 684 -7.87 40.91 -5.72
N GLU A 685 -8.53 40.59 -4.59
CA GLU A 685 -9.01 39.26 -4.28
C GLU A 685 -10.36 39.01 -4.94
N GLU A 686 -10.51 37.87 -5.61
CA GLU A 686 -11.74 37.47 -6.29
C GLU A 686 -12.19 36.06 -5.85
N LYS A 687 -13.48 35.95 -5.50
CA LYS A 687 -14.10 34.62 -5.28
C LYS A 687 -14.44 34.00 -6.60
N VAL A 688 -13.86 32.84 -6.86
CA VAL A 688 -14.09 32.09 -8.10
C VAL A 688 -14.79 30.77 -7.83
N LYS A 689 -15.60 30.34 -8.82
CA LYS A 689 -16.23 29.04 -8.88
C LYS A 689 -15.81 28.34 -10.17
N VAL A 690 -15.26 27.13 -10.05
CA VAL A 690 -14.87 26.31 -11.19
C VAL A 690 -15.66 25.01 -11.18
N ASP A 691 -16.40 24.76 -12.26
CA ASP A 691 -17.05 23.48 -12.52
C ASP A 691 -16.16 22.69 -13.50
N ASN A 692 -15.62 21.59 -12.99
CA ASN A 692 -14.72 20.71 -13.73
C ASN A 692 -15.40 19.38 -14.05
N THR A 693 -15.36 18.95 -15.31
CA THR A 693 -15.76 17.60 -15.71
C THR A 693 -14.58 16.95 -16.43
N ALA A 694 -14.02 15.93 -15.81
CA ALA A 694 -12.83 15.23 -16.31
C ALA A 694 -13.11 13.74 -16.46
N TRP A 695 -12.37 13.09 -17.36
CA TRP A 695 -12.44 11.65 -17.56
C TRP A 695 -11.07 11.05 -17.83
N ASN A 696 -10.92 9.79 -17.44
CA ASN A 696 -9.69 9.03 -17.63
C ASN A 696 -10.04 7.68 -18.26
N LEU A 697 -9.19 7.20 -19.15
CA LEU A 697 -9.28 5.87 -19.75
C LEU A 697 -7.94 5.16 -19.61
N ARG A 698 -7.99 3.90 -19.13
CA ARG A 698 -6.84 3.00 -19.09
C ARG A 698 -7.22 1.68 -19.74
N MET A 699 -6.30 1.12 -20.51
CA MET A 699 -6.51 -0.15 -21.17
C MET A 699 -5.20 -0.93 -21.21
N ASN A 700 -5.19 -2.10 -20.58
CA ASN A 700 -4.10 -3.05 -20.64
C ASN A 700 -4.53 -4.28 -21.41
N ASN A 701 -3.79 -4.63 -22.45
CA ASN A 701 -3.96 -5.84 -23.25
C ASN A 701 -2.78 -6.76 -23.05
N SER A 702 -3.04 -8.03 -22.68
CA SER A 702 -2.04 -9.05 -22.49
C SER A 702 -2.29 -10.21 -23.46
N PHE A 703 -1.25 -10.58 -24.22
CA PHE A 703 -1.28 -11.60 -25.27
C PHE A 703 -0.34 -12.74 -24.92
N THR A 704 -0.89 -13.89 -24.53
CA THR A 704 -0.13 -15.12 -24.25
C THR A 704 0.25 -15.78 -25.58
N VAL A 705 1.44 -15.47 -26.12
CA VAL A 705 1.93 -15.97 -27.42
C VAL A 705 2.31 -17.44 -27.31
N THR A 706 2.99 -17.81 -26.21
CA THR A 706 3.32 -19.20 -25.86
C THR A 706 3.16 -19.40 -24.35
N LYS A 707 3.31 -20.63 -23.85
CA LYS A 707 3.34 -20.89 -22.39
C LYS A 707 4.45 -20.12 -21.65
N LYS A 708 5.49 -19.67 -22.37
CA LYS A 708 6.65 -18.96 -21.81
C LYS A 708 6.71 -17.48 -22.17
N LEU A 709 6.04 -17.04 -23.26
CA LEU A 709 6.11 -15.67 -23.78
C LEU A 709 4.74 -14.98 -23.70
N THR A 710 4.69 -13.85 -23.05
CA THR A 710 3.54 -12.94 -22.99
C THR A 710 3.97 -11.57 -23.49
N LEU A 711 3.17 -10.97 -24.38
CA LEU A 711 3.31 -9.57 -24.82
C LEU A 711 2.23 -8.73 -24.17
N GLN A 712 2.50 -7.44 -23.96
CA GLN A 712 1.54 -6.50 -23.42
C GLN A 712 1.56 -5.17 -24.14
N ALA A 713 0.38 -4.52 -24.20
CA ALA A 713 0.21 -3.16 -24.65
C ALA A 713 -0.68 -2.41 -23.66
N PHE A 714 -0.18 -1.32 -23.11
CA PHE A 714 -0.89 -0.46 -22.19
C PHE A 714 -1.10 0.92 -22.82
N GLY A 715 -2.32 1.44 -22.73
CA GLY A 715 -2.67 2.79 -23.12
C GLY A 715 -3.32 3.55 -21.97
N PHE A 716 -2.95 4.80 -21.83
CA PHE A 716 -3.50 5.75 -20.85
C PHE A 716 -3.90 7.03 -21.56
N TYR A 717 -5.05 7.57 -21.15
CA TYR A 717 -5.52 8.91 -21.53
C TYR A 717 -6.16 9.58 -20.32
N ARG A 718 -5.74 10.81 -20.03
CA ARG A 718 -6.34 11.72 -19.05
C ARG A 718 -6.90 12.92 -19.79
N GLY A 719 -8.19 13.21 -19.61
CA GLY A 719 -8.84 14.40 -20.14
C GLY A 719 -8.35 15.70 -19.51
N ARG A 720 -8.79 16.83 -20.04
CA ARG A 720 -8.55 18.15 -19.43
C ARG A 720 -9.11 18.17 -18.02
N ASN A 721 -8.36 18.77 -17.09
CA ASN A 721 -8.76 18.89 -15.68
C ASN A 721 -8.63 20.37 -15.27
N LYS A 722 -9.76 20.98 -14.92
CA LYS A 722 -9.82 22.38 -14.53
C LYS A 722 -9.71 22.54 -13.03
N SER A 723 -8.96 23.52 -12.58
CA SER A 723 -8.91 23.93 -11.18
C SER A 723 -8.99 25.46 -11.07
N ILE A 724 -9.01 26.00 -9.84
CA ILE A 724 -9.08 27.44 -9.62
C ILE A 724 -7.83 28.14 -10.17
N GLN A 725 -6.67 27.54 -9.99
CA GLN A 725 -5.38 28.19 -10.34
C GLN A 725 -4.93 27.91 -11.78
N PHE A 726 -5.23 26.71 -12.30
CA PHE A 726 -4.82 26.31 -13.64
C PHE A 726 -5.68 25.18 -14.22
N ASP A 727 -5.71 25.13 -15.54
CA ASP A 727 -6.32 24.06 -16.33
C ASP A 727 -5.23 23.12 -16.85
N ALA A 728 -5.19 21.87 -16.39
CA ALA A 728 -4.28 20.86 -16.92
C ALA A 728 -4.79 20.32 -18.27
N ASN A 729 -3.92 20.37 -19.28
CA ASN A 729 -4.22 19.87 -20.60
C ASN A 729 -4.29 18.33 -20.66
N PRO A 730 -4.95 17.73 -21.67
CA PRO A 730 -5.00 16.27 -21.83
C PRO A 730 -3.60 15.66 -21.92
N MET A 731 -3.42 14.49 -21.30
CA MET A 731 -2.19 13.72 -21.32
C MET A 731 -2.47 12.27 -21.74
N TYR A 732 -1.62 11.70 -22.59
CA TYR A 732 -1.73 10.29 -23.01
C TYR A 732 -0.36 9.68 -23.28
N PHE A 733 -0.28 8.36 -23.14
CA PHE A 733 0.92 7.59 -23.50
C PHE A 733 0.60 6.11 -23.75
N VAL A 734 1.52 5.43 -24.42
CA VAL A 734 1.45 3.99 -24.71
C VAL A 734 2.75 3.31 -24.31
N ASN A 735 2.63 2.18 -23.58
CA ASN A 735 3.75 1.31 -23.22
C ASN A 735 3.60 -0.06 -23.90
N LEU A 736 4.73 -0.64 -24.34
CA LEU A 736 4.80 -2.01 -24.84
C LEU A 736 5.71 -2.85 -23.95
N GLY A 737 5.34 -4.12 -23.75
CA GLY A 737 6.11 -5.02 -22.90
C GLY A 737 6.17 -6.44 -23.44
N ALA A 738 7.23 -7.16 -23.05
CA ALA A 738 7.41 -8.59 -23.29
C ALA A 738 7.93 -9.28 -22.03
N ARG A 739 7.37 -10.44 -21.71
CA ARG A 739 7.77 -11.26 -20.58
C ARG A 739 8.08 -12.67 -21.04
N TYR A 740 9.26 -13.17 -20.68
CA TYR A 740 9.70 -14.54 -20.96
C TYR A 740 9.96 -15.30 -19.67
N SER A 741 9.26 -16.42 -19.45
CA SER A 741 9.43 -17.31 -18.29
C SER A 741 10.39 -18.46 -18.65
N PHE A 742 11.39 -18.71 -17.80
CA PHE A 742 12.38 -19.78 -17.95
C PHE A 742 12.55 -20.55 -16.65
N ALA A 743 13.39 -21.59 -16.64
CA ALA A 743 13.64 -22.44 -15.46
C ALA A 743 12.32 -22.91 -14.79
N GLU A 744 11.40 -23.50 -15.59
CA GLU A 744 10.09 -24.00 -15.12
C GLU A 744 9.25 -22.95 -14.37
N GLY A 745 9.34 -21.68 -14.79
CA GLY A 745 8.62 -20.57 -14.16
C GLY A 745 9.29 -19.99 -12.91
N LYS A 746 10.45 -20.49 -12.50
CA LYS A 746 11.27 -19.91 -11.43
C LYS A 746 11.94 -18.62 -11.87
N GLY A 747 12.33 -18.52 -13.14
CA GLY A 747 12.96 -17.35 -13.73
C GLY A 747 12.01 -16.57 -14.63
N THR A 748 12.18 -15.25 -14.68
CA THR A 748 11.45 -14.34 -15.57
C THR A 748 12.40 -13.27 -16.11
N LEU A 749 12.37 -13.06 -17.42
CA LEU A 749 12.95 -11.88 -18.07
C LEU A 749 11.80 -10.96 -18.50
N SER A 750 11.93 -9.68 -18.23
CA SER A 750 10.96 -8.63 -18.58
C SER A 750 11.63 -7.57 -19.43
N PHE A 751 10.93 -7.12 -20.45
CA PHE A 751 11.31 -6.00 -21.31
C PHE A 751 10.13 -5.05 -21.42
N ASN A 752 10.34 -3.74 -21.19
CA ASN A 752 9.34 -2.71 -21.41
C ASN A 752 9.94 -1.55 -22.20
N TYR A 753 9.15 -1.02 -23.12
CA TYR A 753 9.38 0.26 -23.76
C TYR A 753 8.23 1.18 -23.35
N ASN A 754 8.54 2.14 -22.49
CA ASN A 754 7.59 3.07 -21.89
C ASN A 754 7.47 4.31 -22.77
N ASP A 755 6.25 4.88 -22.83
CA ASP A 755 5.92 6.10 -23.57
C ASP A 755 6.55 6.13 -24.99
N ILE A 756 6.21 5.10 -25.79
CA ILE A 756 6.84 4.87 -27.09
C ILE A 756 6.70 6.05 -28.06
N PHE A 757 5.72 6.93 -27.84
CA PHE A 757 5.47 8.12 -28.65
C PHE A 757 6.04 9.41 -28.05
N ASN A 758 6.64 9.34 -26.84
CA ASN A 758 7.15 10.50 -26.07
C ASN A 758 6.10 11.61 -25.91
N THR A 759 4.88 11.21 -25.49
CA THR A 759 3.72 12.09 -25.35
C THR A 759 3.35 12.42 -23.92
N MET A 760 3.97 11.76 -22.96
CA MET A 760 3.73 11.95 -21.55
C MET A 760 4.39 13.26 -21.06
N ARG A 761 3.58 14.32 -20.96
CA ARG A 761 4.00 15.63 -20.43
C ARG A 761 2.86 16.26 -19.66
N PHE A 762 3.19 17.08 -18.67
CA PHE A 762 2.23 17.92 -17.96
C PHE A 762 2.24 19.31 -18.57
N ALA A 763 1.16 19.68 -19.24
CA ALA A 763 0.97 21.00 -19.77
C ALA A 763 -0.25 21.65 -19.13
N PHE A 764 -0.20 22.96 -18.85
CA PHE A 764 -1.29 23.67 -18.21
C PHE A 764 -1.38 25.12 -18.73
N GLU A 765 -2.56 25.69 -18.54
CA GLU A 765 -2.88 27.08 -18.74
C GLU A 765 -3.43 27.64 -17.43
N GLY A 766 -2.97 28.77 -16.96
CA GLY A 766 -3.42 29.47 -15.74
C GLY A 766 -3.80 30.91 -16.05
N SER A 767 -4.84 31.43 -15.37
CA SER A 767 -5.28 32.82 -15.50
C SER A 767 -4.89 33.64 -14.27
N TYR A 768 -4.59 32.99 -13.17
CA TYR A 768 -4.36 33.63 -11.87
C TYR A 768 -3.02 33.21 -11.27
N PRO A 769 -2.34 34.12 -10.52
CA PRO A 769 -2.57 35.56 -10.47
C PRO A 769 -2.18 36.26 -11.77
N TYR A 770 -1.41 35.63 -12.64
CA TYR A 770 -0.97 36.10 -13.95
C TYR A 770 -1.34 35.08 -15.02
N ALA A 771 -1.70 35.54 -16.23
CA ALA A 771 -1.94 34.65 -17.36
C ALA A 771 -0.62 33.94 -17.73
N GLN A 772 -0.66 32.58 -17.67
CA GLN A 772 0.55 31.76 -17.88
C GLN A 772 0.24 30.45 -18.58
N GLU A 773 1.21 29.95 -19.34
CA GLU A 773 1.20 28.65 -19.96
C GLU A 773 2.46 27.89 -19.51
N GLY A 774 2.29 26.66 -19.07
CA GLY A 774 3.39 25.83 -18.61
C GLY A 774 3.42 24.44 -19.25
N SER A 775 4.62 23.90 -19.36
CA SER A 775 4.85 22.52 -19.77
C SER A 775 6.06 21.96 -19.04
N PHE A 776 5.87 20.77 -18.45
CA PHE A 776 6.92 20.02 -17.77
C PHE A 776 7.02 18.63 -18.39
N ASN A 777 8.27 18.21 -18.65
CA ASN A 777 8.61 16.91 -19.21
C ASN A 777 9.49 16.16 -18.20
N TRP A 778 9.33 14.86 -18.18
CA TRP A 778 10.22 13.97 -17.45
C TRP A 778 10.62 12.81 -18.35
N GLU A 779 11.65 12.10 -17.99
CA GLU A 779 12.24 11.02 -18.78
C GLU A 779 11.30 9.79 -18.84
N SER A 780 10.14 9.93 -19.50
CA SER A 780 9.11 8.90 -19.64
C SER A 780 9.41 7.91 -20.77
N ASN A 781 10.05 8.37 -21.86
CA ASN A 781 10.47 7.55 -22.98
C ASN A 781 11.74 6.77 -22.63
N ASN A 782 11.58 5.53 -22.15
CA ASN A 782 12.69 4.72 -21.70
C ASN A 782 12.46 3.22 -21.92
N VAL A 783 13.55 2.46 -21.92
CA VAL A 783 13.55 1.00 -22.01
C VAL A 783 13.97 0.41 -20.68
N TYR A 784 13.17 -0.52 -20.17
CA TYR A 784 13.45 -1.31 -18.97
C TYR A 784 13.72 -2.77 -19.34
N VAL A 785 14.78 -3.33 -18.77
CA VAL A 785 15.10 -4.76 -18.81
C VAL A 785 15.22 -5.27 -17.39
N GLY A 786 14.45 -6.29 -17.05
CA GLY A 786 14.44 -6.88 -15.72
C GLY A 786 14.61 -8.39 -15.74
N MET A 787 15.21 -8.90 -14.67
CA MET A 787 15.35 -10.33 -14.39
C MET A 787 14.90 -10.61 -12.97
N SER A 788 14.11 -11.68 -12.80
CA SER A 788 13.66 -12.19 -11.51
C SER A 788 13.94 -13.69 -11.43
N TYR A 789 14.45 -14.18 -10.28
CA TYR A 789 14.67 -15.59 -10.04
C TYR A 789 14.28 -15.99 -8.63
N ARG A 790 13.38 -17.00 -8.52
CA ARG A 790 12.91 -17.57 -7.24
C ARG A 790 13.60 -18.89 -6.97
N PHE A 791 14.07 -19.08 -5.72
CA PHE A 791 14.75 -20.29 -5.28
C PHE A 791 14.20 -20.78 -3.93
N GLY A 792 14.52 -22.03 -3.59
CA GLY A 792 14.07 -22.71 -2.38
C GLY A 792 12.90 -23.67 -2.60
N SER A 793 12.76 -24.63 -1.68
CA SER A 793 11.69 -25.65 -1.67
C SER A 793 10.66 -25.24 -0.63
N GLY A 794 9.52 -24.73 -1.04
CA GLY A 794 8.53 -24.31 -0.06
C GLY A 794 7.13 -24.88 -0.35
N LYS A 795 6.73 -25.87 0.44
CA LYS A 795 5.33 -26.25 0.57
C LYS A 795 4.91 -25.92 2.01
N ASN A 796 4.17 -24.85 2.27
CA ASN A 796 3.09 -24.80 3.24
C ASN A 796 2.53 -23.38 3.44
N ARG A 797 1.26 -23.31 3.78
CA ARG A 797 0.45 -22.11 3.95
C ARG A 797 0.78 -21.45 5.28
N ALA A 798 1.32 -20.21 5.29
CA ALA A 798 1.36 -19.42 6.50
C ALA A 798 -0.03 -18.99 6.91
N LYS A 799 -0.29 -18.98 8.23
CA LYS A 799 -1.44 -18.25 8.79
C LYS A 799 -1.31 -16.78 8.38
N SER A 800 -2.36 -16.24 7.75
CA SER A 800 -2.35 -14.83 7.35
C SER A 800 -2.38 -13.96 8.59
N ARG A 801 -1.37 -13.09 8.74
CA ARG A 801 -1.34 -12.06 9.75
C ARG A 801 -2.36 -10.97 9.39
N LYS A 802 -3.23 -10.62 10.33
CA LYS A 802 -4.14 -9.49 10.16
C LYS A 802 -3.31 -8.21 10.22
N ARG A 803 -3.51 -7.29 9.29
CA ARG A 803 -2.77 -6.04 9.19
C ARG A 803 -3.66 -4.89 9.59
N ARG A 804 -3.11 -3.99 10.34
CA ARG A 804 -3.74 -2.76 10.77
C ARG A 804 -3.09 -1.56 10.12
N ASP A 805 -3.87 -0.53 10.06
CA ASP A 805 -3.56 0.76 9.51
C ASP A 805 -3.13 1.74 10.60
N ASN A 806 -1.90 2.21 10.56
CA ASN A 806 -1.34 3.20 11.47
C ASN A 806 -1.01 4.47 10.69
N ASN A 807 -1.80 5.52 10.87
CA ASN A 807 -1.77 6.60 9.90
C ASN A 807 -1.61 8.01 10.45
N THR A 808 -0.66 8.77 9.87
CA THR A 808 -0.67 10.22 9.82
C THR A 808 -0.24 10.71 8.45
N LYS A 809 -0.81 11.84 8.06
CA LYS A 809 -0.38 12.56 6.87
C LYS A 809 1.01 13.14 7.12
N GLN A 810 1.98 12.60 6.42
CA GLN A 810 3.26 13.24 6.26
C GLN A 810 3.17 14.14 5.03
N GLY A 811 3.73 15.32 5.14
CA GLY A 811 3.76 16.25 4.02
C GLY A 811 4.25 15.54 2.76
N GLY A 812 3.61 15.79 1.65
CA GLY A 812 4.08 15.37 0.32
C GLY A 812 5.51 15.82 0.11
N GLY A 813 6.25 15.22 -0.78
CA GLY A 813 7.54 15.78 -1.26
C GLY A 813 7.37 17.24 -1.62
N GLY A 814 8.47 17.98 -1.61
CA GLY A 814 8.48 19.42 -1.84
C GLY A 814 7.52 19.92 -2.91
N ILE A 815 7.19 21.19 -2.85
CA ILE A 815 6.16 21.79 -3.70
C ILE A 815 6.50 21.71 -5.20
N LEU A 816 7.74 21.32 -5.54
CA LEU A 816 8.20 21.11 -6.92
C LEU A 816 8.61 19.68 -7.21
#